data_f95ea489428388ab6b5240f1ba463a72
#
_entry.id   f95ea489428388ab6b5240f1ba463a72
#
_cell.length_a   1.000
_cell.length_b   1.000
_cell.length_c   1.000
_cell.angle_alpha   90.00
_cell.angle_beta   90.00
_cell.angle_gamma   90.00
#
_symmetry.space_group_name_H-M   'P 1'
#
loop_
_entity.id
_entity.type
_entity.pdbx_description
1 polymer ?
#
loop_
_entity_poly.entity_id
_entity_poly.type
_entity_poly.pdbx_seq_one_letter_code
_entity_poly.pdbx_strand_id
1 'polypeptide(L)'
;MLHEMKSFIALIIIFFSVSLNAQFSNSVNGELLVRIRPGFAPIDVERTFADAEGILPNLRLKEEVSEYLRIWLFTFDENVLTKADAIRRLNALSCVDVAQVNHILEERVVPDDPFFEQQWHHIQIEDHDIDTDLAWDITTGGLTANADEIVVCVVELGGAKWTATDIVENHWVNENETPGNGIDDDGNGYIDDYDGWNATSQSDNLSEGDHGTRVCSMIGAKGNNTTGIAGVNWDVKLMNVEITGATESSAIAGYTYPMVMRKLYNQTNGELGAFIVATNSSWGSNGQPEDAPLWCAMYDSLGTYGVLSCGATTNSNANVDVTGDLPTACPSEYLLSVGRTNSSDLRASGGYGLTTIDLMAPGDNVYLANNSSYGVTTGTSFSSPCVAGAIALLYSAPCSSVMQIVNASVTEGALLIRDYILNGVDQTNQLISETVSGGRLNVNNSLNLLLDECSNNGCLVPVGVYHEQQNSTLDYTIGWSLLDGIDAYNIQYRVLGSEEWTTLNNVPGQQIQLMELLACTTYEIQLMSVCSDTNSNWTTSYTWTTDGCCQNPSQFDVTSSTESTMTIEWNQVMAAESYSATLTPTMGNALEFETIPTNSFTFTGLESCMEYVVSIYAVCGEFGLPANDFTIHTPGCEACDDLTYCNVIASSQYEHIAWVQVGDIERSSASDNGYVLVTEISDTLYAQSQYTLAFAPGYSGGAYNENFLAWIDYNSDGDFDDESELIFDAPNPVMEDTIYGSFTVPSFVQDGVVRLRVAMRYTSGSSSVEPTYCGSWTYGETEDYCVRLDHIVGVNSRSEQQFSLFPNPTNDILFIRLNGFHKSDTVRLTILSMDGTVVLDKENFQESTLDLSSIASGVYSVILSTTGTRSIQKIIRL
;
A
#
# COMPACT_ATOMS: atom_id res chain seq x y z
N MET A 1 9.43 -32.65 -39.74
CA MET A 1 9.78 -31.23 -39.50
C MET A 1 9.02 -30.21 -40.39
N LEU A 2 8.78 -30.43 -41.66
CA LEU A 2 7.98 -29.49 -42.52
C LEU A 2 6.46 -29.69 -42.40
N HIS A 3 5.97 -30.77 -41.83
CA HIS A 3 4.54 -31.05 -41.71
C HIS A 3 3.98 -30.53 -40.37
N GLU A 4 4.81 -30.48 -39.33
CA GLU A 4 4.43 -29.91 -38.04
C GLU A 4 4.48 -28.38 -38.01
N MET A 5 5.37 -27.75 -38.76
CA MET A 5 5.38 -26.29 -38.94
C MET A 5 4.13 -25.71 -39.61
N LYS A 6 3.48 -26.50 -40.52
CA LYS A 6 2.25 -26.05 -41.19
C LYS A 6 1.02 -26.13 -40.29
N SER A 7 0.99 -27.06 -39.33
CA SER A 7 -0.07 -27.15 -38.32
C SER A 7 0.04 -26.06 -37.26
N PHE A 8 1.27 -25.66 -36.89
CA PHE A 8 1.51 -24.61 -35.94
C PHE A 8 1.17 -23.22 -36.53
N ILE A 9 1.47 -22.96 -37.78
CA ILE A 9 1.11 -21.71 -38.48
C ILE A 9 -0.41 -21.63 -38.74
N ALA A 10 -1.08 -22.73 -38.98
CA ALA A 10 -2.53 -22.77 -39.14
C ALA A 10 -3.26 -22.53 -37.78
N LEU A 11 -2.69 -22.96 -36.65
CA LEU A 11 -3.24 -22.71 -35.32
C LEU A 11 -3.06 -21.24 -34.91
N ILE A 12 -1.93 -20.63 -35.24
CA ILE A 12 -1.67 -19.19 -34.94
C ILE A 12 -2.58 -18.29 -35.79
N ILE A 13 -2.89 -18.65 -37.05
CA ILE A 13 -3.80 -17.86 -37.89
C ILE A 13 -5.27 -17.99 -37.44
N ILE A 14 -5.67 -19.09 -36.79
CA ILE A 14 -7.02 -19.26 -36.25
C ILE A 14 -7.18 -18.47 -34.93
N PHE A 15 -6.14 -18.33 -34.11
CA PHE A 15 -6.19 -17.50 -32.90
C PHE A 15 -6.19 -15.98 -33.19
N PHE A 16 -5.60 -15.53 -34.29
CA PHE A 16 -5.64 -14.11 -34.67
C PHE A 16 -6.95 -13.68 -35.34
N SER A 17 -7.79 -14.62 -35.77
CA SER A 17 -9.08 -14.28 -36.40
C SER A 17 -10.28 -14.22 -35.44
N VAL A 18 -10.11 -14.58 -34.18
CA VAL A 18 -11.20 -14.53 -33.18
C VAL A 18 -11.25 -13.18 -32.44
N SER A 19 -10.14 -12.44 -32.37
CA SER A 19 -10.05 -11.18 -31.62
C SER A 19 -10.64 -9.94 -32.32
N LEU A 20 -10.99 -10.01 -33.61
CA LEU A 20 -11.53 -8.87 -34.38
C LEU A 20 -13.06 -8.83 -34.46
N ASN A 21 -13.76 -9.79 -33.86
CA ASN A 21 -15.22 -9.85 -33.94
C ASN A 21 -15.99 -9.41 -32.68
N ALA A 22 -15.32 -9.07 -31.59
CA ALA A 22 -15.99 -8.71 -30.34
C ALA A 22 -16.70 -7.32 -30.43
N GLN A 23 -16.22 -6.42 -31.24
CA GLN A 23 -16.72 -5.03 -31.34
C GLN A 23 -18.10 -4.92 -32.00
N PHE A 24 -18.63 -5.96 -32.66
CA PHE A 24 -19.95 -5.96 -33.33
C PHE A 24 -20.71 -7.28 -33.11
N SER A 25 -20.50 -7.93 -31.98
CA SER A 25 -21.08 -9.26 -31.69
C SER A 25 -22.62 -9.24 -31.65
N ASN A 26 -23.22 -8.12 -31.28
CA ASN A 26 -24.68 -7.93 -31.20
C ASN A 26 -25.26 -7.20 -32.42
N SER A 27 -24.78 -7.49 -33.59
CA SER A 27 -25.30 -6.87 -34.81
C SER A 27 -25.49 -7.89 -35.92
N VAL A 28 -26.52 -7.69 -36.74
CA VAL A 28 -26.82 -8.57 -37.87
C VAL A 28 -25.66 -8.54 -38.86
N ASN A 29 -25.17 -9.71 -39.21
CA ASN A 29 -24.03 -9.84 -40.12
C ASN A 29 -24.39 -9.31 -41.53
N GLY A 30 -23.48 -8.49 -42.08
CA GLY A 30 -23.65 -7.92 -43.42
C GLY A 30 -24.75 -6.88 -43.52
N GLU A 31 -25.23 -6.29 -42.44
CA GLU A 31 -26.28 -5.26 -42.44
C GLU A 31 -25.84 -3.96 -41.81
N LEU A 32 -26.23 -2.84 -42.46
CA LEU A 32 -26.00 -1.47 -41.99
C LEU A 32 -27.25 -0.62 -42.13
N LEU A 33 -27.57 0.16 -41.10
CA LEU A 33 -28.55 1.22 -41.15
C LEU A 33 -27.88 2.51 -41.62
N VAL A 34 -28.46 3.15 -42.61
CA VAL A 34 -27.92 4.37 -43.20
C VAL A 34 -29.00 5.45 -43.29
N ARG A 35 -28.75 6.57 -42.63
CA ARG A 35 -29.55 7.78 -42.82
C ARG A 35 -28.99 8.62 -43.95
N ILE A 36 -29.84 8.91 -44.96
CA ILE A 36 -29.46 9.60 -46.17
C ILE A 36 -29.86 11.08 -46.08
N ARG A 37 -28.96 11.97 -46.49
CA ARG A 37 -29.22 13.42 -46.46
C ARG A 37 -30.34 13.85 -47.39
N PRO A 38 -31.07 14.93 -47.12
CA PRO A 38 -32.06 15.46 -48.02
C PRO A 38 -31.52 15.75 -49.39
N GLY A 39 -32.31 15.37 -50.45
CA GLY A 39 -31.93 15.55 -51.85
C GLY A 39 -31.18 14.37 -52.49
N PHE A 40 -30.80 13.33 -51.72
CA PHE A 40 -30.22 12.10 -52.22
C PHE A 40 -31.20 10.91 -52.07
N ALA A 41 -30.96 9.86 -52.85
CA ALA A 41 -31.71 8.62 -52.78
C ALA A 41 -30.79 7.41 -52.49
N PRO A 42 -31.31 6.23 -52.04
CA PRO A 42 -30.48 5.04 -51.73
C PRO A 42 -29.55 4.62 -52.88
N ILE A 43 -29.95 4.78 -54.10
CA ILE A 43 -29.14 4.48 -55.29
C ILE A 43 -27.90 5.38 -55.37
N ASP A 44 -27.95 6.60 -54.85
CA ASP A 44 -26.80 7.51 -54.80
C ASP A 44 -25.74 6.99 -53.81
N VAL A 45 -26.17 6.38 -52.70
CA VAL A 45 -25.27 5.72 -51.73
C VAL A 45 -24.58 4.52 -52.39
N GLU A 46 -25.35 3.61 -53.02
CA GLU A 46 -24.79 2.44 -53.74
C GLU A 46 -23.77 2.85 -54.78
N ARG A 47 -24.09 3.86 -55.60
CA ARG A 47 -23.24 4.35 -56.66
C ARG A 47 -21.96 4.99 -56.12
N THR A 48 -22.09 5.90 -55.16
CA THR A 48 -20.95 6.66 -54.64
C THR A 48 -20.02 5.75 -53.85
N PHE A 49 -20.55 4.76 -53.14
CA PHE A 49 -19.76 3.76 -52.40
C PHE A 49 -18.96 2.84 -53.35
N ALA A 50 -19.52 2.50 -54.51
CA ALA A 50 -18.85 1.66 -55.49
C ALA A 50 -17.74 2.41 -56.25
N ASP A 51 -17.88 3.71 -56.44
CA ASP A 51 -16.95 4.53 -57.25
C ASP A 51 -15.65 4.90 -56.48
N ALA A 52 -15.63 4.76 -55.16
CA ALA A 52 -14.56 5.35 -54.32
C ALA A 52 -13.21 4.62 -54.42
N GLU A 53 -13.10 3.32 -54.79
CA GLU A 53 -11.81 2.58 -54.81
C GLU A 53 -11.76 1.33 -55.68
N GLY A 54 -12.73 1.07 -56.59
CA GLY A 54 -12.67 -0.06 -57.54
C GLY A 54 -12.86 -1.46 -56.94
N ILE A 55 -13.05 -1.57 -55.62
CA ILE A 55 -13.42 -2.77 -54.90
C ILE A 55 -14.94 -2.74 -54.73
N LEU A 56 -15.63 -3.75 -55.26
CA LEU A 56 -17.08 -3.86 -55.19
C LEU A 56 -17.49 -4.64 -53.93
N PRO A 57 -17.73 -4.00 -52.76
CA PRO A 57 -18.19 -4.71 -51.54
C PRO A 57 -19.68 -5.07 -51.60
N ASN A 58 -20.29 -5.10 -52.80
CA ASN A 58 -21.71 -5.42 -53.00
C ASN A 58 -22.69 -4.73 -52.05
N LEU A 59 -22.41 -3.46 -51.70
CA LEU A 59 -23.38 -2.70 -50.93
C LEU A 59 -24.70 -2.59 -51.69
N ARG A 60 -25.79 -3.08 -51.11
CA ARG A 60 -27.11 -3.14 -51.73
C ARG A 60 -28.17 -2.68 -50.75
N LEU A 61 -29.07 -1.86 -51.25
CA LEU A 61 -30.33 -1.56 -50.53
C LEU A 61 -31.07 -2.88 -50.28
N LYS A 62 -31.39 -3.14 -49.01
CA LYS A 62 -32.24 -4.26 -48.63
C LYS A 62 -33.68 -3.81 -48.48
N GLU A 63 -33.92 -2.82 -47.69
CA GLU A 63 -35.28 -2.30 -47.46
C GLU A 63 -35.27 -0.86 -46.90
N GLU A 64 -36.44 -0.24 -46.95
CA GLU A 64 -36.70 1.03 -46.33
C GLU A 64 -37.18 0.81 -44.89
N VAL A 65 -36.44 1.38 -43.91
CA VAL A 65 -36.78 1.27 -42.50
C VAL A 65 -37.70 2.40 -42.05
N SER A 66 -37.43 3.64 -42.54
CA SER A 66 -38.24 4.80 -42.26
C SER A 66 -38.06 5.87 -43.33
N GLU A 67 -39.11 6.10 -44.12
CA GLU A 67 -39.16 7.18 -45.13
C GLU A 67 -39.07 8.56 -44.45
N TYR A 68 -39.78 8.71 -43.33
CA TYR A 68 -39.84 9.97 -42.62
C TYR A 68 -38.48 10.40 -42.06
N LEU A 69 -37.72 9.45 -41.45
CA LEU A 69 -36.41 9.69 -40.91
C LEU A 69 -35.30 9.53 -41.93
N ARG A 70 -35.65 9.10 -43.17
CA ARG A 70 -34.74 8.85 -44.28
C ARG A 70 -33.66 7.79 -43.93
N ILE A 71 -34.10 6.68 -43.30
CA ILE A 71 -33.27 5.55 -42.88
C ILE A 71 -33.60 4.34 -43.74
N TRP A 72 -32.54 3.72 -44.29
CA TRP A 72 -32.61 2.51 -45.08
C TRP A 72 -31.64 1.47 -44.56
N LEU A 73 -31.99 0.19 -44.70
CA LEU A 73 -31.17 -0.94 -44.40
C LEU A 73 -30.43 -1.35 -45.68
N PHE A 74 -29.10 -1.46 -45.57
CA PHE A 74 -28.24 -1.94 -46.66
C PHE A 74 -27.58 -3.25 -46.24
N THR A 75 -27.28 -4.09 -47.25
CA THR A 75 -26.45 -5.28 -47.07
C THR A 75 -25.11 -5.11 -47.77
N PHE A 76 -24.08 -5.73 -47.24
CA PHE A 76 -22.74 -5.77 -47.81
C PHE A 76 -22.04 -7.09 -47.48
N ASP A 77 -20.95 -7.40 -48.20
CA ASP A 77 -20.16 -8.64 -47.99
C ASP A 77 -19.03 -8.39 -46.99
N GLU A 78 -19.16 -8.95 -45.79
CA GLU A 78 -18.17 -8.83 -44.71
C GLU A 78 -16.87 -9.57 -45.03
N ASN A 79 -16.85 -10.53 -45.97
CA ASN A 79 -15.62 -11.16 -46.38
C ASN A 79 -14.75 -10.24 -47.26
N VAL A 80 -15.33 -9.15 -47.78
CA VAL A 80 -14.67 -8.18 -48.65
C VAL A 80 -14.30 -6.91 -47.88
N LEU A 81 -15.14 -6.50 -46.89
CA LEU A 81 -14.97 -5.26 -46.14
C LEU A 81 -15.49 -5.46 -44.73
N THR A 82 -14.72 -5.04 -43.72
CA THR A 82 -15.18 -5.11 -42.31
C THR A 82 -16.33 -4.13 -42.04
N LYS A 83 -17.16 -4.40 -41.02
CA LYS A 83 -18.23 -3.50 -40.55
C LYS A 83 -17.69 -2.09 -40.28
N ALA A 84 -16.58 -1.99 -39.55
CA ALA A 84 -15.92 -0.73 -39.19
C ALA A 84 -15.51 0.07 -40.43
N ASP A 85 -14.90 -0.59 -41.43
CA ASP A 85 -14.48 0.04 -42.65
C ASP A 85 -15.67 0.46 -43.51
N ALA A 86 -16.73 -0.34 -43.55
CA ALA A 86 -17.95 0.00 -44.25
C ALA A 86 -18.63 1.24 -43.68
N ILE A 87 -18.76 1.31 -42.39
CA ILE A 87 -19.32 2.48 -41.65
C ILE A 87 -18.45 3.72 -41.88
N ARG A 88 -17.13 3.61 -41.73
CA ARG A 88 -16.20 4.73 -41.96
C ARG A 88 -16.32 5.28 -43.39
N ARG A 89 -16.36 4.41 -44.39
CA ARG A 89 -16.52 4.80 -45.79
C ARG A 89 -17.88 5.43 -46.06
N LEU A 90 -18.97 4.85 -45.52
CA LEU A 90 -20.31 5.40 -45.64
C LEU A 90 -20.42 6.79 -45.03
N ASN A 91 -19.88 6.98 -43.81
CA ASN A 91 -19.89 8.28 -43.14
C ASN A 91 -19.06 9.36 -43.88
N ALA A 92 -18.10 8.95 -44.73
CA ALA A 92 -17.33 9.87 -45.54
C ALA A 92 -18.08 10.31 -46.84
N LEU A 93 -19.19 9.67 -47.20
CA LEU A 93 -19.96 10.02 -48.40
C LEU A 93 -20.80 11.28 -48.18
N SER A 94 -20.80 12.19 -49.15
CA SER A 94 -21.59 13.42 -49.09
C SER A 94 -23.09 13.20 -49.07
N CYS A 95 -23.59 12.05 -49.52
CA CYS A 95 -25.00 11.67 -49.50
C CYS A 95 -25.46 11.01 -48.18
N VAL A 96 -24.54 10.59 -47.34
CA VAL A 96 -24.81 9.93 -46.05
C VAL A 96 -24.78 10.98 -44.92
N ASP A 97 -25.68 10.87 -44.00
CA ASP A 97 -25.72 11.64 -42.76
C ASP A 97 -25.04 10.86 -41.63
N VAL A 98 -25.48 9.62 -41.43
CA VAL A 98 -24.89 8.68 -40.47
C VAL A 98 -25.15 7.24 -40.96
N ALA A 99 -24.16 6.37 -40.74
CA ALA A 99 -24.26 4.93 -40.94
C ALA A 99 -23.85 4.22 -39.63
N GLN A 100 -24.58 3.13 -39.32
CA GLN A 100 -24.31 2.31 -38.13
C GLN A 100 -24.64 0.84 -38.45
N VAL A 101 -24.22 -0.08 -37.56
CA VAL A 101 -24.66 -1.48 -37.64
C VAL A 101 -26.14 -1.62 -37.34
N ASN A 102 -26.76 -2.68 -37.82
CA ASN A 102 -28.11 -3.09 -37.47
C ASN A 102 -28.00 -3.97 -36.19
N HIS A 103 -28.17 -3.38 -35.01
CA HIS A 103 -28.06 -4.11 -33.76
C HIS A 103 -29.19 -5.12 -33.61
N ILE A 104 -28.87 -6.26 -33.03
CA ILE A 104 -29.86 -7.23 -32.55
C ILE A 104 -30.40 -6.68 -31.24
N LEU A 105 -31.70 -6.57 -31.14
CA LEU A 105 -32.37 -6.15 -29.90
C LEU A 105 -32.58 -7.39 -29.05
N GLU A 106 -32.04 -7.34 -27.83
CA GLU A 106 -32.25 -8.36 -26.80
C GLU A 106 -33.16 -7.77 -25.71
N GLU A 107 -33.94 -8.63 -25.06
CA GLU A 107 -34.63 -8.19 -23.83
C GLU A 107 -33.59 -7.89 -22.78
N ARG A 108 -33.78 -6.80 -22.00
CA ARG A 108 -32.87 -6.43 -20.91
C ARG A 108 -32.81 -7.55 -19.86
N VAL A 109 -31.61 -7.77 -19.32
CA VAL A 109 -31.40 -8.76 -18.27
C VAL A 109 -32.01 -8.25 -16.96
N VAL A 110 -33.20 -8.74 -16.65
CA VAL A 110 -33.85 -8.49 -15.37
C VAL A 110 -33.76 -9.78 -14.54
N PRO A 111 -33.18 -9.74 -13.32
CA PRO A 111 -33.09 -10.93 -12.49
C PRO A 111 -34.46 -11.47 -12.11
N ASP A 112 -34.58 -12.81 -12.06
CA ASP A 112 -35.83 -13.49 -11.74
C ASP A 112 -36.06 -13.70 -10.23
N ASP A 113 -35.26 -12.99 -9.42
CA ASP A 113 -35.28 -13.02 -7.98
C ASP A 113 -36.56 -12.40 -7.44
N PRO A 114 -37.32 -13.12 -6.57
CA PRO A 114 -38.69 -12.74 -6.22
C PRO A 114 -38.84 -11.42 -5.48
N PHE A 115 -37.78 -10.87 -4.91
CA PHE A 115 -37.83 -9.58 -4.21
C PHE A 115 -37.07 -8.45 -4.93
N PHE A 116 -36.62 -8.68 -6.15
CA PHE A 116 -35.90 -7.69 -6.96
C PHE A 116 -36.69 -6.38 -7.13
N GLU A 117 -38.00 -6.46 -7.35
CA GLU A 117 -38.88 -5.27 -7.46
C GLU A 117 -38.88 -4.37 -6.20
N GLN A 118 -38.36 -4.85 -5.06
CA GLN A 118 -38.24 -4.06 -3.83
C GLN A 118 -36.88 -3.36 -3.70
N GLN A 119 -35.97 -3.66 -4.60
CA GLN A 119 -34.62 -3.12 -4.63
C GLN A 119 -34.54 -1.86 -5.49
N TRP A 120 -35.11 -0.76 -4.98
CA TRP A 120 -35.15 0.53 -5.71
C TRP A 120 -33.79 1.03 -6.14
N HIS A 121 -32.73 0.60 -5.49
CA HIS A 121 -31.36 1.01 -5.78
C HIS A 121 -30.79 0.42 -7.07
N HIS A 122 -31.43 -0.60 -7.65
CA HIS A 122 -31.04 -1.20 -8.91
C HIS A 122 -31.84 -0.66 -10.10
N ILE A 123 -33.11 -0.35 -9.87
CA ILE A 123 -34.02 0.13 -10.91
C ILE A 123 -35.14 0.98 -10.33
N GLN A 124 -35.38 2.16 -10.88
CA GLN A 124 -36.58 2.94 -10.62
C GLN A 124 -36.94 3.90 -11.77
N ILE A 125 -38.21 4.27 -11.85
CA ILE A 125 -38.75 5.04 -12.99
C ILE A 125 -38.16 6.46 -13.04
N GLU A 126 -37.85 7.05 -11.90
CA GLU A 126 -37.33 8.42 -11.77
C GLU A 126 -35.80 8.52 -11.99
N ASP A 127 -35.15 7.41 -12.27
CA ASP A 127 -33.70 7.34 -12.56
C ASP A 127 -32.82 7.83 -11.38
N HIS A 128 -33.21 7.45 -10.17
CA HIS A 128 -32.49 7.78 -8.94
C HIS A 128 -31.75 6.57 -8.35
N ASP A 129 -31.56 5.51 -9.13
CA ASP A 129 -30.83 4.28 -8.82
C ASP A 129 -29.39 4.31 -9.34
N ILE A 130 -28.72 3.18 -9.37
CA ILE A 130 -27.32 3.08 -9.82
C ILE A 130 -27.16 2.47 -11.21
N ASP A 131 -28.24 2.32 -11.98
CA ASP A 131 -28.28 1.78 -13.34
C ASP A 131 -27.63 0.39 -13.48
N THR A 132 -27.75 -0.46 -12.48
CA THR A 132 -27.23 -1.83 -12.57
C THR A 132 -28.03 -2.69 -13.55
N ASP A 133 -29.31 -2.44 -13.74
CA ASP A 133 -30.14 -3.11 -14.74
C ASP A 133 -29.63 -2.89 -16.18
N LEU A 134 -29.03 -1.73 -16.44
CA LEU A 134 -28.34 -1.44 -17.70
C LEU A 134 -26.91 -2.02 -17.73
N ALA A 135 -26.22 -1.99 -16.59
CA ALA A 135 -24.87 -2.54 -16.45
C ALA A 135 -24.84 -4.06 -16.64
N TRP A 136 -25.87 -4.77 -16.17
CA TRP A 136 -25.96 -6.24 -16.31
C TRP A 136 -26.19 -6.72 -17.74
N ASP A 137 -26.66 -5.86 -18.64
CA ASP A 137 -26.65 -6.14 -20.09
C ASP A 137 -25.22 -6.27 -20.64
N ILE A 138 -24.23 -5.72 -19.95
CA ILE A 138 -22.81 -5.79 -20.30
C ILE A 138 -22.12 -6.95 -19.58
N THR A 139 -22.27 -7.04 -18.26
CA THR A 139 -21.69 -8.08 -17.44
C THR A 139 -22.46 -8.21 -16.12
N THR A 140 -22.61 -9.44 -15.64
CA THR A 140 -23.18 -9.74 -14.31
C THR A 140 -22.12 -9.99 -13.24
N GLY A 141 -20.84 -10.02 -13.62
CA GLY A 141 -19.73 -10.14 -12.70
C GLY A 141 -18.96 -11.48 -12.76
N GLY A 142 -18.30 -11.81 -11.68
CA GLY A 142 -17.65 -13.09 -11.42
C GLY A 142 -16.20 -13.20 -11.89
N LEU A 143 -15.93 -13.10 -13.17
CA LEU A 143 -14.59 -13.30 -13.74
C LEU A 143 -14.12 -12.07 -14.50
N THR A 144 -12.81 -11.84 -14.45
CA THR A 144 -12.17 -10.86 -15.33
C THR A 144 -12.15 -11.35 -16.78
N ALA A 145 -11.81 -10.46 -17.72
CA ALA A 145 -11.58 -10.83 -19.11
C ALA A 145 -10.43 -11.85 -19.28
N ASN A 146 -9.59 -12.04 -18.27
CA ASN A 146 -8.52 -13.05 -18.22
C ASN A 146 -8.94 -14.32 -17.51
N ALA A 147 -10.19 -14.41 -17.05
CA ALA A 147 -10.77 -15.50 -16.27
C ALA A 147 -10.24 -15.60 -14.80
N ASP A 148 -9.71 -14.52 -14.25
CA ASP A 148 -9.41 -14.46 -12.81
C ASP A 148 -10.73 -14.37 -12.02
N GLU A 149 -10.87 -15.13 -10.94
CA GLU A 149 -12.03 -15.07 -10.06
C GLU A 149 -11.99 -13.79 -9.22
N ILE A 150 -12.99 -12.94 -9.35
CA ILE A 150 -13.04 -11.63 -8.70
C ILE A 150 -13.51 -11.78 -7.26
N VAL A 151 -12.74 -11.25 -6.31
CA VAL A 151 -13.03 -11.33 -4.87
C VAL A 151 -13.21 -9.93 -4.27
N VAL A 152 -14.25 -9.76 -3.46
CA VAL A 152 -14.41 -8.62 -2.56
C VAL A 152 -14.29 -9.09 -1.12
N CYS A 153 -13.38 -8.49 -0.36
CA CYS A 153 -13.20 -8.80 1.05
C CYS A 153 -14.09 -7.91 1.91
N VAL A 154 -14.93 -8.54 2.72
CA VAL A 154 -15.84 -7.86 3.66
C VAL A 154 -15.22 -7.93 5.04
N VAL A 155 -14.68 -6.81 5.53
CA VAL A 155 -14.11 -6.70 6.88
C VAL A 155 -15.21 -6.17 7.81
N GLU A 156 -15.73 -7.04 8.69
CA GLU A 156 -16.93 -6.71 9.48
C GLU A 156 -16.78 -6.97 10.98
N LEU A 157 -17.47 -6.12 11.75
CA LEU A 157 -17.62 -6.30 13.20
C LEU A 157 -18.61 -7.46 13.48
N GLY A 158 -18.06 -8.62 13.85
CA GLY A 158 -18.87 -9.82 14.15
C GLY A 158 -19.22 -10.67 12.93
N GLY A 159 -18.47 -10.52 11.82
CA GLY A 159 -18.57 -11.38 10.65
C GLY A 159 -19.89 -11.31 9.87
N ALA A 160 -20.14 -12.31 9.04
CA ALA A 160 -21.33 -12.45 8.23
C ALA A 160 -21.79 -13.92 8.19
N LYS A 161 -23.08 -14.16 7.97
CA LYS A 161 -23.58 -15.52 7.76
C LYS A 161 -23.39 -15.93 6.30
N TRP A 162 -22.21 -16.40 5.96
CA TRP A 162 -21.88 -16.84 4.61
C TRP A 162 -22.74 -18.03 4.11
N THR A 163 -23.38 -18.80 5.04
CA THR A 163 -24.35 -19.88 4.72
C THR A 163 -25.75 -19.37 4.41
N ALA A 164 -26.01 -18.05 4.43
CA ALA A 164 -27.31 -17.50 4.05
C ALA A 164 -27.60 -17.80 2.57
N THR A 165 -28.85 -18.13 2.26
CA THR A 165 -29.27 -18.72 0.98
C THR A 165 -28.84 -17.93 -0.24
N ASP A 166 -28.84 -16.60 -0.14
CA ASP A 166 -28.58 -15.69 -1.26
C ASP A 166 -27.10 -15.36 -1.46
N ILE A 167 -26.23 -15.69 -0.51
CA ILE A 167 -24.80 -15.40 -0.59
C ILE A 167 -23.91 -16.66 -0.57
N VAL A 168 -24.46 -17.82 -0.25
CA VAL A 168 -23.68 -19.05 -0.06
C VAL A 168 -22.94 -19.50 -1.33
N GLU A 169 -23.50 -19.28 -2.52
CA GLU A 169 -22.85 -19.62 -3.79
C GLU A 169 -21.69 -18.69 -4.13
N ASN A 170 -21.71 -17.49 -3.56
CA ASN A 170 -20.69 -16.46 -3.74
C ASN A 170 -19.70 -16.40 -2.57
N HIS A 171 -19.85 -17.27 -1.57
CA HIS A 171 -18.85 -17.38 -0.51
C HIS A 171 -17.50 -17.78 -1.08
N TRP A 172 -16.46 -17.03 -0.73
CA TRP A 172 -15.09 -17.36 -1.07
C TRP A 172 -14.53 -18.35 -0.06
N VAL A 173 -13.79 -19.33 -0.55
CA VAL A 173 -13.04 -20.28 0.27
C VAL A 173 -11.61 -20.35 -0.20
N ASN A 174 -10.67 -20.54 0.72
CA ASN A 174 -9.28 -20.83 0.40
C ASN A 174 -9.13 -22.29 -0.01
N GLU A 175 -9.20 -22.60 -1.30
CA GLU A 175 -9.10 -23.99 -1.81
C GLU A 175 -7.70 -24.60 -1.59
N ASN A 176 -6.71 -23.81 -1.22
CA ASN A 176 -5.34 -24.27 -0.93
C ASN A 176 -5.16 -24.71 0.53
N GLU A 177 -6.19 -24.51 1.37
CA GLU A 177 -6.24 -24.96 2.75
C GLU A 177 -7.05 -26.26 2.91
N THR A 178 -6.62 -27.11 3.82
CA THR A 178 -7.39 -28.32 4.23
C THR A 178 -8.06 -28.03 5.58
N PRO A 179 -9.36 -27.77 5.61
CA PRO A 179 -10.02 -27.26 6.81
C PRO A 179 -9.84 -28.16 8.03
N GLY A 180 -9.46 -27.58 9.16
CA GLY A 180 -9.37 -28.21 10.47
C GLY A 180 -8.22 -29.20 10.66
N ASN A 181 -7.16 -29.11 9.85
CA ASN A 181 -5.98 -29.98 10.00
C ASN A 181 -4.90 -29.39 10.93
N GLY A 182 -5.00 -28.11 11.30
CA GLY A 182 -4.07 -27.38 12.16
C GLY A 182 -2.75 -27.03 11.49
N ILE A 183 -2.72 -26.97 10.16
CA ILE A 183 -1.55 -26.65 9.34
C ILE A 183 -1.91 -25.48 8.42
N ASP A 184 -0.98 -24.59 8.22
CA ASP A 184 -0.98 -23.57 7.17
C ASP A 184 -0.49 -24.26 5.89
N ASP A 185 -1.43 -24.77 5.05
CA ASP A 185 -1.11 -25.62 3.90
C ASP A 185 -0.56 -24.82 2.72
N ASP A 186 -0.96 -23.53 2.56
CA ASP A 186 -0.51 -22.66 1.47
C ASP A 186 0.65 -21.74 1.86
N GLY A 187 1.03 -21.68 3.15
CA GLY A 187 2.15 -20.92 3.66
C GLY A 187 1.91 -19.41 3.70
N ASN A 188 0.65 -18.99 3.79
CA ASN A 188 0.24 -17.59 3.85
C ASN A 188 0.41 -16.94 5.24
N GLY A 189 0.66 -17.74 6.27
CA GLY A 189 0.80 -17.34 7.68
C GLY A 189 -0.49 -17.46 8.50
N TYR A 190 -1.57 -18.00 7.93
CA TYR A 190 -2.85 -18.20 8.58
C TYR A 190 -3.19 -19.70 8.56
N ILE A 191 -3.47 -20.28 9.73
CA ILE A 191 -3.72 -21.71 9.87
C ILE A 191 -5.21 -21.98 9.69
N ASP A 192 -5.55 -22.96 8.82
CA ASP A 192 -6.93 -23.38 8.56
C ASP A 192 -7.85 -22.21 8.12
N ASP A 193 -7.41 -21.26 7.35
CA ASP A 193 -8.18 -20.08 6.91
C ASP A 193 -9.14 -20.38 5.74
N TYR A 194 -9.72 -21.58 5.72
CA TYR A 194 -10.55 -22.08 4.63
C TYR A 194 -11.79 -21.22 4.35
N ASP A 195 -12.57 -20.84 5.36
CA ASP A 195 -13.82 -20.08 5.21
C ASP A 195 -13.61 -18.54 5.32
N GLY A 196 -12.37 -18.08 5.42
CA GLY A 196 -11.97 -16.71 5.70
C GLY A 196 -11.25 -16.60 7.04
N TRP A 197 -11.20 -15.42 7.66
CA TRP A 197 -10.35 -15.19 8.81
C TRP A 197 -11.00 -14.32 9.90
N ASN A 198 -10.94 -14.75 11.13
CA ASN A 198 -11.22 -13.91 12.30
C ASN A 198 -9.91 -13.34 12.83
N ALA A 199 -9.62 -12.06 12.50
CA ALA A 199 -8.38 -11.40 12.83
C ALA A 199 -8.18 -11.18 14.33
N THR A 200 -9.25 -11.19 15.12
CA THR A 200 -9.15 -11.02 16.58
C THR A 200 -8.85 -12.34 17.29
N SER A 201 -9.51 -13.43 16.92
CA SER A 201 -9.26 -14.75 17.50
C SER A 201 -8.12 -15.52 16.82
N GLN A 202 -7.61 -15.01 15.72
CA GLN A 202 -6.59 -15.64 14.86
C GLN A 202 -6.98 -17.10 14.50
N SER A 203 -8.14 -17.24 13.90
CA SER A 203 -8.72 -18.52 13.49
C SER A 203 -9.76 -18.34 12.39
N ASP A 204 -10.18 -19.43 11.74
CA ASP A 204 -11.28 -19.50 10.79
C ASP A 204 -12.68 -19.53 11.46
N ASN A 205 -12.74 -19.41 12.77
CA ASN A 205 -14.01 -19.45 13.49
C ASN A 205 -14.75 -18.11 13.39
N LEU A 206 -15.62 -18.01 12.39
CA LEU A 206 -16.36 -16.81 12.04
C LEU A 206 -17.75 -16.80 12.68
N SER A 207 -18.15 -15.61 13.16
CA SER A 207 -19.50 -15.38 13.70
C SER A 207 -20.50 -15.05 12.59
N GLU A 208 -21.78 -15.36 12.82
CA GLU A 208 -22.89 -15.09 11.90
C GLU A 208 -23.52 -13.70 12.19
N GLY A 209 -22.86 -12.61 11.84
CA GLY A 209 -23.36 -11.24 12.02
C GLY A 209 -24.48 -10.88 11.03
N ASP A 210 -25.61 -10.36 11.54
CA ASP A 210 -26.71 -9.93 10.67
C ASP A 210 -26.36 -8.69 9.83
N HIS A 211 -25.55 -7.78 10.40
CA HIS A 211 -25.08 -6.59 9.70
C HIS A 211 -24.16 -6.95 8.53
N GLY A 212 -23.14 -7.79 8.76
CA GLY A 212 -22.25 -8.25 7.70
C GLY A 212 -22.95 -9.06 6.63
N THR A 213 -23.99 -9.87 6.99
CA THR A 213 -24.83 -10.57 6.00
C THR A 213 -25.53 -9.60 5.06
N ARG A 214 -26.08 -8.49 5.58
CA ARG A 214 -26.68 -7.44 4.75
C ARG A 214 -25.65 -6.76 3.84
N VAL A 215 -24.47 -6.47 4.37
CA VAL A 215 -23.33 -5.92 3.61
C VAL A 215 -22.95 -6.86 2.47
N CYS A 216 -22.72 -8.14 2.76
CA CYS A 216 -22.44 -9.16 1.75
C CYS A 216 -23.53 -9.24 0.68
N SER A 217 -24.81 -9.20 1.09
CA SER A 217 -25.91 -9.28 0.13
C SER A 217 -26.05 -8.07 -0.79
N MET A 218 -25.64 -6.88 -0.35
CA MET A 218 -25.56 -5.70 -1.22
C MET A 218 -24.48 -5.86 -2.29
N ILE A 219 -23.30 -6.35 -1.91
CA ILE A 219 -22.19 -6.54 -2.84
C ILE A 219 -22.54 -7.63 -3.85
N GLY A 220 -22.97 -8.81 -3.36
CA GLY A 220 -22.98 -10.02 -4.14
C GLY A 220 -24.00 -11.06 -3.68
N ALA A 221 -25.26 -10.68 -3.42
CA ALA A 221 -26.34 -11.65 -3.46
C ALA A 221 -26.40 -12.26 -4.87
N LYS A 222 -26.53 -13.58 -4.96
CA LYS A 222 -26.57 -14.30 -6.23
C LYS A 222 -27.80 -13.92 -7.03
N GLY A 223 -27.61 -13.16 -8.10
CA GLY A 223 -28.74 -12.75 -8.95
C GLY A 223 -29.18 -13.82 -9.94
N ASN A 224 -30.39 -13.71 -10.43
CA ASN A 224 -31.02 -14.57 -11.44
C ASN A 224 -31.01 -16.07 -11.06
N ASN A 225 -31.28 -16.35 -9.77
CA ASN A 225 -31.28 -17.71 -9.21
C ASN A 225 -32.67 -18.15 -8.69
N THR A 226 -33.73 -17.39 -8.99
CA THR A 226 -35.12 -17.60 -8.50
C THR A 226 -35.26 -17.48 -6.99
N THR A 227 -34.31 -16.88 -6.29
CA THR A 227 -34.24 -16.81 -4.83
C THR A 227 -33.97 -15.39 -4.39
N GLY A 228 -34.69 -14.84 -3.43
CA GLY A 228 -34.40 -13.62 -2.69
C GLY A 228 -34.21 -12.36 -3.52
N ILE A 229 -33.00 -11.87 -3.60
CA ILE A 229 -32.59 -10.56 -4.15
C ILE A 229 -31.34 -10.69 -5.03
N ALA A 230 -31.07 -9.67 -5.83
CA ALA A 230 -29.80 -9.54 -6.55
C ALA A 230 -28.83 -8.59 -5.81
N GLY A 231 -27.55 -8.91 -5.79
CA GLY A 231 -26.47 -7.99 -5.43
C GLY A 231 -26.03 -7.16 -6.62
N VAL A 232 -25.19 -6.13 -6.38
CA VAL A 232 -24.63 -5.30 -7.45
C VAL A 232 -23.83 -6.16 -8.44
N ASN A 233 -23.11 -7.16 -7.95
CA ASN A 233 -22.36 -8.14 -8.75
C ASN A 233 -22.86 -9.55 -8.42
N TRP A 234 -23.46 -10.25 -9.39
CA TRP A 234 -24.17 -11.51 -9.13
C TRP A 234 -23.25 -12.70 -8.85
N ASP A 235 -22.02 -12.65 -9.33
CA ASP A 235 -21.10 -13.80 -9.37
C ASP A 235 -19.78 -13.53 -8.62
N VAL A 236 -19.63 -12.36 -7.96
CA VAL A 236 -18.44 -12.02 -7.19
C VAL A 236 -18.24 -12.94 -6.00
N LYS A 237 -17.02 -13.31 -5.69
CA LYS A 237 -16.70 -14.03 -4.47
C LYS A 237 -16.57 -13.09 -3.29
N LEU A 238 -17.14 -13.50 -2.16
CA LEU A 238 -17.21 -12.73 -0.91
C LEU A 238 -16.30 -13.38 0.13
N MET A 239 -15.16 -12.76 0.37
CA MET A 239 -14.22 -13.18 1.41
C MET A 239 -14.65 -12.55 2.75
N ASN A 240 -14.88 -13.38 3.76
CA ASN A 240 -15.34 -12.94 5.07
C ASN A 240 -14.17 -12.75 6.03
N VAL A 241 -13.97 -11.53 6.50
CA VAL A 241 -12.99 -11.21 7.55
C VAL A 241 -13.71 -10.60 8.75
N GLU A 242 -13.62 -11.27 9.87
CA GLU A 242 -14.23 -10.83 11.12
C GLU A 242 -13.21 -10.10 11.98
N ILE A 243 -13.64 -8.96 12.52
CA ILE A 243 -12.97 -8.27 13.61
C ILE A 243 -13.92 -8.19 14.81
N THR A 244 -13.40 -8.41 16.00
CA THR A 244 -14.14 -8.27 17.26
C THR A 244 -13.38 -7.26 18.13
N GLY A 245 -14.10 -6.52 18.96
CA GLY A 245 -13.48 -5.55 19.86
C GLY A 245 -13.47 -4.11 19.39
N ALA A 246 -13.78 -3.83 18.11
CA ALA A 246 -13.91 -2.48 17.53
C ALA A 246 -12.74 -1.53 17.89
N THR A 247 -11.50 -2.00 17.72
CA THR A 247 -10.27 -1.24 17.97
C THR A 247 -9.47 -1.07 16.68
N GLU A 248 -8.62 -0.06 16.60
CA GLU A 248 -7.72 0.14 15.46
C GLU A 248 -6.82 -1.07 15.21
N SER A 249 -6.27 -1.67 16.25
CA SER A 249 -5.45 -2.88 16.14
C SER A 249 -6.21 -4.05 15.50
N SER A 250 -7.50 -4.23 15.84
CA SER A 250 -8.33 -5.24 15.17
C SER A 250 -8.65 -4.87 13.72
N ALA A 251 -8.81 -3.59 13.42
CA ALA A 251 -9.00 -3.09 12.05
C ALA A 251 -7.76 -3.36 11.19
N ILE A 252 -6.57 -2.97 11.67
CA ILE A 252 -5.29 -3.21 10.98
C ILE A 252 -5.07 -4.71 10.76
N ALA A 253 -5.29 -5.54 11.78
CA ALA A 253 -5.19 -7.01 11.64
C ALA A 253 -6.19 -7.56 10.62
N GLY A 254 -7.43 -7.03 10.58
CA GLY A 254 -8.45 -7.40 9.60
C GLY A 254 -8.05 -7.09 8.16
N TYR A 255 -7.48 -5.92 7.91
CA TYR A 255 -7.00 -5.53 6.58
C TYR A 255 -5.69 -6.22 6.18
N THR A 256 -4.90 -6.70 7.14
CA THR A 256 -3.66 -7.43 6.84
C THR A 256 -3.94 -8.74 6.10
N TYR A 257 -5.00 -9.45 6.44
CA TYR A 257 -5.36 -10.71 5.78
C TYR A 257 -5.62 -10.56 4.27
N PRO A 258 -6.56 -9.73 3.78
CA PRO A 258 -6.76 -9.56 2.35
C PRO A 258 -5.54 -8.99 1.64
N MET A 259 -4.73 -8.17 2.30
CA MET A 259 -3.47 -7.67 1.75
C MET A 259 -2.49 -8.82 1.49
N VAL A 260 -2.33 -9.76 2.44
CA VAL A 260 -1.47 -10.93 2.29
C VAL A 260 -1.98 -11.83 1.17
N MET A 261 -3.28 -12.11 1.13
CA MET A 261 -3.90 -12.96 0.10
C MET A 261 -3.75 -12.36 -1.30
N ARG A 262 -3.95 -11.05 -1.46
CA ARG A 262 -3.74 -10.40 -2.75
C ARG A 262 -2.26 -10.31 -3.13
N LYS A 263 -1.37 -10.04 -2.19
CA LYS A 263 0.08 -10.10 -2.40
C LYS A 263 0.51 -11.47 -2.90
N LEU A 264 0.02 -12.53 -2.26
CA LEU A 264 0.34 -13.91 -2.62
C LEU A 264 -0.15 -14.23 -4.03
N TYR A 265 -1.38 -13.81 -4.38
CA TYR A 265 -1.92 -13.92 -5.74
C TYR A 265 -1.00 -13.26 -6.76
N ASN A 266 -0.59 -12.01 -6.53
CA ASN A 266 0.29 -11.27 -7.43
C ASN A 266 1.68 -11.94 -7.58
N GLN A 267 2.21 -12.52 -6.52
CA GLN A 267 3.54 -13.16 -6.51
C GLN A 267 3.54 -14.55 -7.18
N THR A 268 2.42 -15.26 -7.13
CA THR A 268 2.30 -16.62 -7.67
C THR A 268 1.57 -16.67 -9.01
N ASN A 269 1.23 -15.51 -9.59
CA ASN A 269 0.40 -15.38 -10.80
C ASN A 269 -0.92 -16.17 -10.70
N GLY A 270 -1.56 -16.09 -9.53
CA GLY A 270 -2.87 -16.69 -9.28
C GLY A 270 -2.87 -18.15 -8.84
N GLU A 271 -1.69 -18.77 -8.62
CA GLU A 271 -1.64 -20.15 -8.11
C GLU A 271 -2.06 -20.23 -6.64
N LEU A 272 -1.80 -19.20 -5.84
CA LEU A 272 -2.14 -19.07 -4.42
C LEU A 272 -2.76 -17.70 -4.15
N GLY A 273 -3.46 -17.58 -3.02
CA GLY A 273 -4.10 -16.36 -2.60
C GLY A 273 -5.39 -16.06 -3.35
N ALA A 274 -5.79 -14.77 -3.47
CA ALA A 274 -7.06 -14.38 -4.08
C ALA A 274 -6.94 -13.07 -4.87
N PHE A 275 -7.64 -12.97 -6.02
CA PHE A 275 -7.74 -11.75 -6.81
C PHE A 275 -8.70 -10.76 -6.15
N ILE A 276 -8.31 -10.23 -4.99
CA ILE A 276 -9.10 -9.27 -4.24
C ILE A 276 -9.00 -7.91 -4.93
N VAL A 277 -10.11 -7.38 -5.39
CA VAL A 277 -10.19 -6.09 -6.09
C VAL A 277 -10.65 -4.96 -5.18
N ALA A 278 -11.43 -5.29 -4.14
CA ALA A 278 -11.90 -4.32 -3.18
C ALA A 278 -12.01 -4.92 -1.78
N THR A 279 -11.83 -4.06 -0.76
CA THR A 279 -12.28 -4.32 0.61
C THR A 279 -13.47 -3.42 0.93
N ASN A 280 -14.37 -3.87 1.80
CA ASN A 280 -15.45 -3.05 2.34
C ASN A 280 -15.43 -3.02 3.86
N SER A 281 -15.51 -1.83 4.44
CA SER A 281 -15.72 -1.59 5.87
C SER A 281 -16.96 -0.74 6.09
N SER A 282 -17.96 -1.35 6.75
CA SER A 282 -19.22 -0.68 7.08
C SER A 282 -19.27 -0.25 8.54
N TRP A 283 -18.14 0.21 9.06
CA TRP A 283 -17.93 0.68 10.45
C TRP A 283 -16.87 1.77 10.46
N GLY A 284 -16.75 2.48 11.58
CA GLY A 284 -15.78 3.56 11.69
C GLY A 284 -15.73 4.15 13.11
N SER A 285 -14.91 5.18 13.27
CA SER A 285 -14.76 5.94 14.53
C SER A 285 -14.69 7.43 14.23
N ASN A 286 -15.12 8.24 15.17
CA ASN A 286 -14.88 9.68 15.09
C ASN A 286 -13.37 9.95 15.30
N GLY A 287 -12.77 10.78 14.49
CA GLY A 287 -11.36 11.14 14.60
C GLY A 287 -10.84 11.81 13.33
N GLN A 288 -9.68 12.41 13.44
CA GLN A 288 -8.93 12.96 12.31
C GLN A 288 -7.86 11.96 11.87
N PRO A 289 -7.36 12.02 10.62
CA PRO A 289 -6.31 11.13 10.14
C PRO A 289 -5.04 11.13 11.02
N GLU A 290 -4.72 12.28 11.60
CA GLU A 290 -3.56 12.46 12.48
C GLU A 290 -3.69 11.67 13.79
N ASP A 291 -4.92 11.32 14.20
CA ASP A 291 -5.19 10.50 15.38
C ASP A 291 -4.95 9.00 15.11
N ALA A 292 -4.90 8.57 13.84
CA ALA A 292 -4.82 7.18 13.42
C ALA A 292 -3.91 6.96 12.18
N PRO A 293 -2.66 7.44 12.19
CA PRO A 293 -1.80 7.39 11.01
C PRO A 293 -1.50 5.95 10.54
N LEU A 294 -1.37 4.99 11.45
CA LEU A 294 -1.13 3.59 11.09
C LEU A 294 -2.34 2.94 10.42
N TRP A 295 -3.54 3.26 10.89
CA TRP A 295 -4.76 2.78 10.25
C TRP A 295 -4.92 3.38 8.86
N CYS A 296 -4.75 4.71 8.70
CA CYS A 296 -4.83 5.36 7.40
C CYS A 296 -3.81 4.82 6.40
N ALA A 297 -2.58 4.53 6.82
CA ALA A 297 -1.53 3.95 5.97
C ALA A 297 -1.86 2.54 5.44
N MET A 298 -2.81 1.82 6.05
CA MET A 298 -3.23 0.50 5.56
C MET A 298 -3.87 0.57 4.18
N TYR A 299 -4.58 1.65 3.85
CA TYR A 299 -5.23 1.81 2.55
C TYR A 299 -4.22 1.99 1.42
N ASP A 300 -3.16 2.75 1.65
CA ASP A 300 -2.03 2.84 0.71
C ASP A 300 -1.31 1.48 0.59
N SER A 301 -1.15 0.77 1.70
CA SER A 301 -0.55 -0.56 1.71
C SER A 301 -1.36 -1.57 0.89
N LEU A 302 -2.68 -1.58 1.00
CA LEU A 302 -3.60 -2.37 0.17
C LEU A 302 -3.49 -1.95 -1.31
N GLY A 303 -3.45 -0.64 -1.57
CA GLY A 303 -3.30 -0.05 -2.89
C GLY A 303 -2.03 -0.51 -3.60
N THR A 304 -0.90 -0.69 -2.89
CA THR A 304 0.36 -1.20 -3.48
C THR A 304 0.21 -2.60 -4.09
N TYR A 305 -0.81 -3.36 -3.68
CA TYR A 305 -1.13 -4.66 -4.27
C TYR A 305 -2.32 -4.61 -5.23
N GLY A 306 -2.90 -3.43 -5.49
CA GLY A 306 -3.99 -3.23 -6.44
C GLY A 306 -5.39 -3.46 -5.83
N VAL A 307 -5.55 -3.24 -4.53
CA VAL A 307 -6.83 -3.37 -3.82
C VAL A 307 -7.36 -1.97 -3.49
N LEU A 308 -8.57 -1.67 -3.95
CA LEU A 308 -9.31 -0.50 -3.51
C LEU A 308 -10.05 -0.80 -2.20
N SER A 309 -10.29 0.21 -1.40
CA SER A 309 -11.04 0.08 -0.15
C SER A 309 -12.28 0.96 -0.19
N CYS A 310 -13.43 0.45 0.25
CA CYS A 310 -14.65 1.23 0.41
C CYS A 310 -14.96 1.41 1.89
N GLY A 311 -15.10 2.66 2.32
CA GLY A 311 -15.42 3.03 3.70
C GLY A 311 -16.77 3.72 3.80
N ALA A 312 -17.61 3.27 4.72
CA ALA A 312 -18.88 3.92 5.03
C ALA A 312 -18.63 5.09 5.99
N THR A 313 -19.08 6.30 5.62
CA THR A 313 -19.00 7.46 6.52
C THR A 313 -20.01 7.37 7.67
N THR A 314 -19.86 8.23 8.67
CA THR A 314 -20.77 8.30 9.82
C THR A 314 -22.25 8.38 9.40
N ASN A 315 -23.14 7.76 10.17
CA ASN A 315 -24.60 7.91 10.00
C ASN A 315 -25.14 9.25 10.51
N SER A 316 -24.32 10.03 11.19
CA SER A 316 -24.66 11.36 11.70
C SER A 316 -24.54 12.40 10.58
N ASN A 317 -25.44 13.38 10.56
CA ASN A 317 -25.35 14.50 9.60
C ASN A 317 -24.17 15.41 9.98
N ALA A 318 -22.97 15.12 9.46
CA ALA A 318 -21.72 15.79 9.81
C ALA A 318 -20.93 16.18 8.56
N ASN A 319 -20.28 17.36 8.61
CA ASN A 319 -19.26 17.73 7.63
C ASN A 319 -17.93 17.11 8.02
N VAL A 320 -17.53 16.03 7.34
CA VAL A 320 -16.34 15.24 7.61
C VAL A 320 -15.05 16.05 7.38
N ASP A 321 -15.04 16.97 6.43
CA ASP A 321 -13.91 17.91 6.21
C ASP A 321 -13.57 18.72 7.48
N VAL A 322 -14.52 18.83 8.42
CA VAL A 322 -14.36 19.63 9.65
C VAL A 322 -14.27 18.74 10.88
N THR A 323 -15.11 17.71 10.97
CA THR A 323 -15.25 16.89 12.18
C THR A 323 -14.33 15.68 12.20
N GLY A 324 -13.80 15.30 11.04
CA GLY A 324 -13.19 13.99 10.83
C GLY A 324 -14.21 12.86 10.89
N ASP A 325 -13.82 11.71 10.44
CA ASP A 325 -14.54 10.42 10.51
C ASP A 325 -13.62 9.33 9.96
N LEU A 326 -13.16 8.40 10.76
CA LEU A 326 -12.29 7.33 10.32
C LEU A 326 -13.11 6.09 9.95
N PRO A 327 -12.82 5.45 8.80
CA PRO A 327 -11.68 5.69 7.91
C PRO A 327 -11.90 6.79 6.86
N THR A 328 -13.10 7.32 6.68
CA THR A 328 -13.44 8.13 5.50
C THR A 328 -12.72 9.49 5.41
N ALA A 329 -12.04 9.93 6.44
CA ALA A 329 -11.14 11.09 6.37
C ALA A 329 -9.69 10.72 6.04
N CYS A 330 -9.31 9.44 5.97
CA CYS A 330 -7.94 9.04 5.64
C CYS A 330 -7.55 9.46 4.21
N PRO A 331 -6.37 10.10 4.02
CA PRO A 331 -6.02 10.72 2.74
C PRO A 331 -5.36 9.73 1.76
N SER A 332 -5.99 8.58 1.51
CA SER A 332 -5.48 7.57 0.58
C SER A 332 -6.25 7.62 -0.74
N GLU A 333 -5.54 7.60 -1.87
CA GLU A 333 -6.15 7.49 -3.20
C GLU A 333 -6.79 6.11 -3.44
N TYR A 334 -6.48 5.11 -2.64
CA TYR A 334 -7.04 3.76 -2.72
C TYR A 334 -8.25 3.55 -1.81
N LEU A 335 -8.69 4.58 -1.10
CA LEU A 335 -9.90 4.58 -0.29
C LEU A 335 -10.99 5.38 -0.99
N LEU A 336 -12.14 4.76 -1.23
CA LEU A 336 -13.37 5.44 -1.64
C LEU A 336 -14.25 5.64 -0.41
N SER A 337 -14.44 6.89 -0.06
CA SER A 337 -15.25 7.33 1.08
C SER A 337 -16.67 7.57 0.64
N VAL A 338 -17.61 6.80 1.19
CA VAL A 338 -18.97 6.70 0.65
C VAL A 338 -20.02 7.25 1.60
N GLY A 339 -20.78 8.24 1.12
CA GLY A 339 -21.97 8.76 1.77
C GLY A 339 -23.26 8.12 1.27
N ARG A 340 -24.42 8.58 1.75
CA ARG A 340 -25.73 7.93 1.55
C ARG A 340 -26.75 8.79 0.83
N THR A 341 -27.39 8.23 -0.23
CA THR A 341 -28.59 8.80 -0.86
C THR A 341 -29.86 8.02 -0.50
N ASN A 342 -31.01 8.67 -0.70
CA ASN A 342 -32.34 8.08 -0.63
C ASN A 342 -32.95 7.93 -2.05
N SER A 343 -34.11 7.29 -2.13
CA SER A 343 -34.85 7.06 -3.39
C SER A 343 -35.37 8.32 -4.09
N SER A 344 -35.07 9.49 -3.58
CA SER A 344 -35.40 10.78 -4.22
C SER A 344 -34.15 11.52 -4.69
N ASP A 345 -33.04 10.82 -4.79
CA ASP A 345 -31.72 11.31 -5.19
C ASP A 345 -31.18 12.46 -4.32
N LEU A 346 -31.57 12.45 -3.05
CA LEU A 346 -31.12 13.41 -2.07
C LEU A 346 -30.15 12.75 -1.08
N ARG A 347 -29.17 13.50 -0.62
CA ARG A 347 -28.37 13.03 0.51
C ARG A 347 -29.27 12.75 1.71
N ALA A 348 -29.20 11.54 2.21
CA ALA A 348 -29.83 11.17 3.48
C ALA A 348 -28.93 11.59 4.67
N SER A 349 -29.40 11.38 5.90
CA SER A 349 -28.55 11.65 7.07
C SER A 349 -27.28 10.80 7.00
N GLY A 350 -26.11 11.43 7.05
CA GLY A 350 -24.79 10.80 6.94
C GLY A 350 -23.71 11.86 6.82
N GLY A 351 -22.44 11.43 6.82
CA GLY A 351 -21.29 12.30 6.56
C GLY A 351 -21.32 12.86 5.15
N TYR A 352 -20.75 14.03 4.98
CA TYR A 352 -20.49 14.70 3.71
C TYR A 352 -19.23 15.54 3.81
N GLY A 353 -18.60 15.85 2.68
CA GLY A 353 -17.38 16.65 2.64
C GLY A 353 -16.87 16.81 1.22
N LEU A 354 -16.43 18.01 0.86
CA LEU A 354 -15.92 18.33 -0.48
C LEU A 354 -14.52 17.78 -0.74
N THR A 355 -13.78 17.43 0.32
CA THR A 355 -12.41 16.96 0.23
C THR A 355 -12.20 15.55 0.79
N THR A 356 -13.20 15.02 1.50
CA THR A 356 -13.10 13.73 2.21
C THR A 356 -14.10 12.69 1.72
N ILE A 357 -15.29 13.07 1.26
CA ILE A 357 -16.29 12.11 0.80
C ILE A 357 -16.29 12.06 -0.73
N ASP A 358 -15.85 10.94 -1.29
CA ASP A 358 -15.66 10.79 -2.72
C ASP A 358 -16.97 10.84 -3.49
N LEU A 359 -17.96 10.04 -3.09
CA LEU A 359 -19.25 9.94 -3.75
C LEU A 359 -20.36 9.52 -2.79
N MET A 360 -21.58 9.56 -3.27
CA MET A 360 -22.75 9.00 -2.58
C MET A 360 -23.24 7.73 -3.28
N ALA A 361 -23.90 6.85 -2.54
CA ALA A 361 -24.60 5.68 -3.08
C ALA A 361 -25.89 5.40 -2.29
N PRO A 362 -26.83 4.63 -2.86
CA PRO A 362 -28.07 4.24 -2.17
C PRO A 362 -27.79 3.53 -0.84
N GLY A 363 -28.43 3.98 0.22
CA GLY A 363 -28.31 3.37 1.55
C GLY A 363 -29.49 3.67 2.47
N ASP A 364 -30.49 4.37 1.98
CA ASP A 364 -31.69 4.69 2.75
C ASP A 364 -32.87 3.84 2.29
N ASN A 365 -33.45 3.05 3.21
CA ASN A 365 -34.55 2.14 2.91
C ASN A 365 -34.24 1.14 1.78
N VAL A 366 -33.01 0.60 1.74
CA VAL A 366 -32.62 -0.45 0.80
C VAL A 366 -33.11 -1.83 1.28
N TYR A 367 -33.50 -2.70 0.34
CA TYR A 367 -34.04 -4.03 0.65
C TYR A 367 -32.93 -5.07 0.48
N LEU A 368 -32.55 -5.74 1.58
CA LEU A 368 -31.39 -6.64 1.65
C LEU A 368 -31.71 -7.97 2.35
N ALA A 369 -30.89 -8.99 2.08
CA ALA A 369 -30.92 -10.24 2.83
C ALA A 369 -30.30 -10.06 4.23
N ASN A 370 -30.82 -10.78 5.19
CA ASN A 370 -30.28 -10.89 6.54
C ASN A 370 -30.05 -12.37 6.91
N ASN A 371 -29.65 -12.68 8.14
CA ASN A 371 -29.32 -14.03 8.55
C ASN A 371 -30.44 -15.07 8.33
N SER A 372 -31.67 -14.69 8.20
CA SER A 372 -32.82 -15.61 8.14
C SER A 372 -33.93 -15.21 7.18
N SER A 373 -33.88 -13.98 6.63
CA SER A 373 -34.95 -13.42 5.79
C SER A 373 -34.44 -12.24 4.99
N TYR A 374 -35.37 -11.43 4.47
CA TYR A 374 -35.09 -10.21 3.72
C TYR A 374 -35.84 -9.05 4.35
N GLY A 375 -35.37 -7.81 4.15
CA GLY A 375 -36.05 -6.65 4.67
C GLY A 375 -35.35 -5.33 4.42
N VAL A 376 -36.12 -4.27 4.64
CA VAL A 376 -35.65 -2.90 4.50
C VAL A 376 -34.67 -2.56 5.61
N THR A 377 -33.61 -1.87 5.26
CA THR A 377 -32.60 -1.35 6.19
C THR A 377 -32.10 0.01 5.74
N THR A 378 -31.41 0.73 6.63
CA THR A 378 -30.91 2.09 6.38
C THR A 378 -29.58 2.31 7.07
N GLY A 379 -28.60 2.84 6.35
CA GLY A 379 -27.27 3.18 6.86
C GLY A 379 -26.27 3.45 5.74
N THR A 380 -25.28 4.28 5.99
CA THR A 380 -24.09 4.41 5.14
C THR A 380 -23.37 3.07 4.98
N SER A 381 -23.53 2.19 5.96
CA SER A 381 -23.08 0.78 5.94
C SER A 381 -23.56 0.00 4.72
N PHE A 382 -24.62 0.46 4.03
CA PHE A 382 -25.17 -0.21 2.85
C PHE A 382 -24.85 0.55 1.56
N SER A 383 -24.40 1.80 1.66
CA SER A 383 -23.91 2.59 0.53
C SER A 383 -22.48 2.18 0.12
N SER A 384 -21.60 1.98 1.10
CA SER A 384 -20.23 1.55 0.86
C SER A 384 -20.15 0.21 0.09
N PRO A 385 -20.89 -0.84 0.46
CA PRO A 385 -20.88 -2.10 -0.28
C PRO A 385 -21.47 -1.99 -1.70
N CYS A 386 -22.37 -1.03 -1.98
CA CYS A 386 -22.77 -0.73 -3.35
C CYS A 386 -21.57 -0.40 -4.23
N VAL A 387 -20.66 0.46 -3.72
CA VAL A 387 -19.46 0.88 -4.44
C VAL A 387 -18.46 -0.30 -4.57
N ALA A 388 -18.30 -1.10 -3.53
CA ALA A 388 -17.44 -2.29 -3.59
C ALA A 388 -17.92 -3.31 -4.64
N GLY A 389 -19.24 -3.53 -4.72
CA GLY A 389 -19.86 -4.36 -5.77
C GLY A 389 -19.66 -3.79 -7.17
N ALA A 390 -19.78 -2.45 -7.32
CA ALA A 390 -19.53 -1.77 -8.59
C ALA A 390 -18.08 -1.88 -9.04
N ILE A 391 -17.11 -1.69 -8.14
CA ILE A 391 -15.69 -1.93 -8.44
C ILE A 391 -15.49 -3.33 -9.00
N ALA A 392 -16.01 -4.35 -8.31
CA ALA A 392 -15.90 -5.74 -8.73
C ALA A 392 -16.60 -5.99 -10.08
N LEU A 393 -17.72 -5.32 -10.36
CA LEU A 393 -18.41 -5.44 -11.63
C LEU A 393 -17.59 -4.82 -12.78
N LEU A 394 -16.91 -3.69 -12.56
CA LEU A 394 -16.04 -3.09 -13.56
C LEU A 394 -14.87 -4.02 -13.93
N TYR A 395 -14.30 -4.73 -12.98
CA TYR A 395 -13.24 -5.74 -13.26
C TYR A 395 -13.74 -6.90 -14.13
N SER A 396 -15.04 -7.17 -14.16
CA SER A 396 -15.62 -8.21 -15.02
C SER A 396 -16.01 -7.70 -16.42
N ALA A 397 -15.77 -6.45 -16.73
CA ALA A 397 -16.02 -5.91 -18.06
C ALA A 397 -15.31 -6.76 -19.14
N PRO A 398 -15.94 -7.02 -20.29
CA PRO A 398 -15.32 -7.80 -21.38
C PRO A 398 -14.25 -6.98 -22.11
N CYS A 399 -13.22 -6.57 -21.38
CA CYS A 399 -12.18 -5.66 -21.82
C CYS A 399 -10.79 -6.19 -21.43
N SER A 400 -10.16 -6.92 -22.33
CA SER A 400 -8.81 -7.44 -22.11
C SER A 400 -7.74 -6.36 -22.01
N SER A 401 -7.94 -5.19 -22.59
CA SER A 401 -7.00 -4.07 -22.51
C SER A 401 -6.89 -3.50 -21.09
N VAL A 402 -8.01 -3.36 -20.39
CA VAL A 402 -7.99 -2.96 -18.97
C VAL A 402 -7.20 -3.98 -18.12
N MET A 403 -7.39 -5.28 -18.37
CA MET A 403 -6.63 -6.33 -17.68
C MET A 403 -5.14 -6.32 -18.02
N GLN A 404 -4.74 -5.87 -19.21
CA GLN A 404 -3.32 -5.65 -19.52
C GLN A 404 -2.73 -4.52 -18.65
N ILE A 405 -3.47 -3.43 -18.45
CA ILE A 405 -3.07 -2.33 -17.56
C ILE A 405 -2.93 -2.85 -16.12
N VAL A 406 -3.94 -3.57 -15.62
CA VAL A 406 -3.92 -4.18 -14.28
C VAL A 406 -2.71 -5.10 -14.09
N ASN A 407 -2.36 -5.89 -15.10
CA ASN A 407 -1.21 -6.80 -15.03
C ASN A 407 0.14 -6.08 -15.17
N ALA A 408 0.19 -4.98 -15.91
CA ALA A 408 1.40 -4.17 -16.06
C ALA A 408 1.71 -3.36 -14.79
N SER A 409 0.68 -2.85 -14.13
CA SER A 409 0.78 -2.12 -12.88
C SER A 409 -0.51 -2.29 -12.07
N VAL A 410 -0.47 -3.11 -11.03
CA VAL A 410 -1.66 -3.39 -10.19
C VAL A 410 -2.19 -2.12 -9.50
N THR A 411 -1.30 -1.20 -9.15
CA THR A 411 -1.62 0.09 -8.52
C THR A 411 -2.37 0.99 -9.48
N GLU A 412 -1.84 1.18 -10.70
CA GLU A 412 -2.47 2.01 -11.73
C GLU A 412 -3.79 1.40 -12.21
N GLY A 413 -3.85 0.06 -12.31
CA GLY A 413 -5.09 -0.64 -12.63
C GLY A 413 -6.19 -0.37 -11.62
N ALA A 414 -5.87 -0.37 -10.33
CA ALA A 414 -6.82 -0.03 -9.28
C ALA A 414 -7.27 1.44 -9.36
N LEU A 415 -6.33 2.38 -9.53
CA LEU A 415 -6.65 3.81 -9.68
C LEU A 415 -7.48 4.09 -10.95
N LEU A 416 -7.22 3.39 -12.04
CA LEU A 416 -8.02 3.50 -13.26
C LEU A 416 -9.48 3.08 -13.01
N ILE A 417 -9.72 1.97 -12.31
CA ILE A 417 -11.07 1.54 -11.94
C ILE A 417 -11.73 2.57 -11.01
N ARG A 418 -10.99 3.09 -10.02
CA ARG A 418 -11.48 4.19 -9.17
C ARG A 418 -11.91 5.40 -9.99
N ASP A 419 -11.10 5.81 -10.94
CA ASP A 419 -11.39 6.98 -11.78
C ASP A 419 -12.65 6.76 -12.63
N TYR A 420 -12.90 5.56 -13.15
CA TYR A 420 -14.15 5.25 -13.83
C TYR A 420 -15.37 5.35 -12.89
N ILE A 421 -15.24 4.89 -11.65
CA ILE A 421 -16.31 5.05 -10.64
C ILE A 421 -16.59 6.52 -10.36
N LEU A 422 -15.56 7.33 -10.12
CA LEU A 422 -15.72 8.74 -9.75
C LEU A 422 -16.17 9.64 -10.91
N ASN A 423 -15.72 9.34 -12.13
CA ASN A 423 -16.11 10.09 -13.32
C ASN A 423 -17.45 9.63 -13.91
N GLY A 424 -17.90 8.41 -13.58
CA GLY A 424 -19.17 7.86 -14.02
C GLY A 424 -20.38 8.27 -13.21
N VAL A 425 -20.22 9.03 -12.13
CA VAL A 425 -21.32 9.40 -11.22
C VAL A 425 -22.39 10.26 -11.88
N ASP A 426 -23.62 10.13 -11.42
CA ASP A 426 -24.69 11.09 -11.74
C ASP A 426 -24.58 12.31 -10.84
N GLN A 427 -24.17 13.42 -11.44
CA GLN A 427 -24.03 14.68 -10.71
C GLN A 427 -25.39 15.27 -10.38
N THR A 428 -25.57 15.68 -9.13
CA THR A 428 -26.79 16.37 -8.70
C THR A 428 -26.47 17.73 -8.11
N ASN A 429 -27.45 18.68 -8.22
CA ASN A 429 -27.26 20.04 -7.70
C ASN A 429 -26.89 20.09 -6.20
N GLN A 430 -27.29 19.10 -5.42
CA GLN A 430 -26.95 19.01 -4.01
C GLN A 430 -25.54 18.42 -3.82
N LEU A 431 -25.23 17.29 -4.45
CA LEU A 431 -24.02 16.53 -4.21
C LEU A 431 -22.77 17.22 -4.72
N ILE A 432 -22.87 18.07 -5.76
CA ILE A 432 -21.77 18.93 -6.23
C ILE A 432 -21.14 19.77 -5.10
N SER A 433 -21.91 20.11 -4.07
CA SER A 433 -21.43 20.87 -2.92
C SER A 433 -21.16 20.02 -1.67
N GLU A 434 -21.26 18.71 -1.77
CA GLU A 434 -21.22 17.81 -0.62
C GLU A 434 -20.28 16.60 -0.78
N THR A 435 -19.75 16.36 -2.01
CA THR A 435 -18.79 15.29 -2.28
C THR A 435 -17.71 15.73 -3.28
N VAL A 436 -16.58 14.99 -3.34
CA VAL A 436 -15.48 15.23 -4.27
C VAL A 436 -15.93 15.08 -5.73
N SER A 437 -16.64 13.98 -6.08
CA SER A 437 -17.14 13.74 -7.45
C SER A 437 -18.38 14.58 -7.79
N GLY A 438 -19.09 15.09 -6.78
CA GLY A 438 -20.34 15.84 -6.97
C GLY A 438 -21.55 14.98 -7.29
N GLY A 439 -21.48 13.64 -7.12
CA GLY A 439 -22.53 12.76 -7.62
C GLY A 439 -22.83 11.50 -6.80
N ARG A 440 -23.85 10.79 -7.32
CA ARG A 440 -24.25 9.44 -6.90
C ARG A 440 -23.62 8.42 -7.84
N LEU A 441 -23.22 7.27 -7.30
CA LEU A 441 -22.77 6.11 -8.08
C LEU A 441 -23.72 5.82 -9.25
N ASN A 442 -23.16 5.63 -10.44
CA ASN A 442 -23.82 5.08 -11.61
C ASN A 442 -22.91 4.02 -12.26
N VAL A 443 -23.30 2.76 -12.14
CA VAL A 443 -22.49 1.63 -12.57
C VAL A 443 -22.42 1.52 -14.09
N ASN A 444 -23.52 1.77 -14.77
CA ASN A 444 -23.57 1.71 -16.22
C ASN A 444 -22.70 2.81 -16.86
N ASN A 445 -22.77 4.04 -16.37
CA ASN A 445 -21.89 5.10 -16.85
C ASN A 445 -20.42 4.76 -16.65
N SER A 446 -20.07 4.24 -15.47
CA SER A 446 -18.70 3.80 -15.15
C SER A 446 -18.20 2.69 -16.08
N LEU A 447 -19.04 1.69 -16.38
CA LEU A 447 -18.75 0.63 -17.35
C LEU A 447 -18.61 1.18 -18.78
N ASN A 448 -19.46 2.11 -19.19
CA ASN A 448 -19.36 2.71 -20.52
C ASN A 448 -18.06 3.50 -20.70
N LEU A 449 -17.62 4.26 -19.69
CA LEU A 449 -16.31 4.93 -19.70
C LEU A 449 -15.17 3.91 -19.87
N LEU A 450 -15.21 2.79 -19.15
CA LEU A 450 -14.23 1.71 -19.27
C LEU A 450 -14.27 1.09 -20.69
N LEU A 451 -15.45 0.83 -21.25
CA LEU A 451 -15.60 0.24 -22.58
C LEU A 451 -15.21 1.20 -23.71
N ASP A 452 -15.34 2.49 -23.52
CA ASP A 452 -14.80 3.50 -24.44
C ASP A 452 -13.28 3.38 -24.59
N GLU A 453 -12.57 3.09 -23.51
CA GLU A 453 -11.14 2.78 -23.53
C GLU A 453 -10.85 1.50 -24.37
N CYS A 454 -11.68 0.47 -24.24
CA CYS A 454 -11.57 -0.76 -25.02
C CYS A 454 -11.80 -0.55 -26.52
N SER A 455 -12.62 0.42 -26.88
CA SER A 455 -12.99 0.68 -28.28
C SER A 455 -11.88 1.35 -29.10
N ASN A 456 -10.85 1.86 -28.45
CA ASN A 456 -9.70 2.53 -29.07
C ASN A 456 -8.70 1.57 -29.75
N ASN A 457 -9.16 0.45 -30.31
CA ASN A 457 -8.39 -0.52 -31.11
C ASN A 457 -7.16 -1.13 -30.40
N GLY A 458 -7.19 -1.25 -29.10
CA GLY A 458 -6.10 -1.79 -28.31
C GLY A 458 -4.89 -0.84 -28.14
N CYS A 459 -5.04 0.44 -28.49
CA CYS A 459 -4.05 1.46 -28.18
C CYS A 459 -4.23 1.92 -26.75
N LEU A 460 -3.49 1.32 -25.83
CA LEU A 460 -3.63 1.53 -24.40
C LEU A 460 -3.05 2.87 -23.96
N VAL A 461 -3.69 3.52 -22.98
CA VAL A 461 -3.15 4.71 -22.31
C VAL A 461 -1.89 4.33 -21.53
N PRO A 462 -0.82 5.15 -21.56
CA PRO A 462 0.37 4.88 -20.75
C PRO A 462 0.04 4.84 -19.24
N VAL A 463 0.67 3.92 -18.51
CA VAL A 463 0.50 3.72 -17.07
C VAL A 463 1.83 3.69 -16.34
N GLY A 464 1.80 3.78 -14.99
CA GLY A 464 3.00 3.71 -14.17
C GLY A 464 3.93 4.90 -14.41
N VAL A 465 3.38 6.11 -14.55
CA VAL A 465 4.18 7.33 -14.71
C VAL A 465 4.91 7.64 -13.41
N TYR A 466 6.21 7.81 -13.48
CA TYR A 466 7.06 8.14 -12.35
C TYR A 466 8.10 9.20 -12.72
N HIS A 467 8.72 9.80 -11.73
CA HIS A 467 9.83 10.74 -11.95
C HIS A 467 11.05 10.35 -11.11
N GLU A 468 12.24 10.65 -11.63
CA GLU A 468 13.51 10.53 -10.93
C GLU A 468 14.35 11.78 -11.17
N GLN A 469 14.87 12.34 -10.09
CA GLN A 469 15.80 13.46 -10.20
C GLN A 469 17.20 12.99 -10.61
N GLN A 470 17.85 13.73 -11.51
CA GLN A 470 19.19 13.42 -11.99
C GLN A 470 20.27 14.23 -11.24
N ASN A 471 21.03 13.55 -10.35
CA ASN A 471 22.27 14.09 -9.75
C ASN A 471 22.20 15.50 -9.16
N SER A 472 21.20 15.80 -8.33
CA SER A 472 21.03 17.12 -7.68
C SER A 472 20.88 18.32 -8.63
N THR A 473 20.49 18.09 -9.88
CA THR A 473 20.10 19.12 -10.85
C THR A 473 18.57 19.24 -10.91
N LEU A 474 18.07 20.31 -11.54
CA LEU A 474 16.63 20.44 -11.83
C LEU A 474 16.22 19.70 -13.11
N ASP A 475 16.97 18.67 -13.44
CA ASP A 475 16.71 17.78 -14.56
C ASP A 475 16.04 16.49 -14.02
N TYR A 476 14.94 16.10 -14.61
CA TYR A 476 14.15 14.96 -14.20
C TYR A 476 13.98 13.95 -15.34
N THR A 477 14.14 12.68 -15.04
CA THR A 477 13.71 11.62 -15.93
C THR A 477 12.27 11.28 -15.58
N ILE A 478 11.37 11.40 -16.54
CA ILE A 478 10.00 10.90 -16.44
C ILE A 478 9.97 9.56 -17.15
N GLY A 479 9.54 8.52 -16.45
CA GLY A 479 9.39 7.18 -16.98
C GLY A 479 7.96 6.69 -16.89
N TRP A 480 7.65 5.59 -17.60
CA TRP A 480 6.36 4.89 -17.60
C TRP A 480 6.50 3.42 -17.94
N SER A 481 5.46 2.62 -17.67
CA SER A 481 5.48 1.19 -17.93
C SER A 481 5.43 0.84 -19.40
N LEU A 482 6.10 -0.26 -19.80
CA LEU A 482 6.03 -0.79 -21.16
C LEU A 482 4.66 -1.43 -21.41
N LEU A 483 4.03 -1.03 -22.48
CA LEU A 483 2.82 -1.64 -23.00
C LEU A 483 3.09 -2.25 -24.37
N ASP A 484 2.56 -3.44 -24.63
CA ASP A 484 2.74 -4.13 -25.89
C ASP A 484 1.98 -3.43 -27.04
N GLY A 485 2.61 -3.36 -28.21
CA GLY A 485 2.00 -2.80 -29.42
C GLY A 485 2.03 -1.27 -29.52
N ILE A 486 2.79 -0.59 -28.66
CA ILE A 486 2.98 0.86 -28.69
C ILE A 486 4.25 1.20 -29.47
N ASP A 487 4.13 2.01 -30.49
CA ASP A 487 5.25 2.44 -31.35
C ASP A 487 6.05 3.61 -30.76
N ALA A 488 5.34 4.57 -30.15
CA ALA A 488 5.92 5.78 -29.55
C ALA A 488 4.89 6.44 -28.61
N TYR A 489 5.29 7.54 -28.00
CA TYR A 489 4.42 8.32 -27.11
C TYR A 489 4.42 9.80 -27.52
N ASN A 490 3.27 10.43 -27.37
CA ASN A 490 3.19 11.89 -27.32
C ASN A 490 3.11 12.30 -25.84
N ILE A 491 3.83 13.35 -25.48
CA ILE A 491 3.95 13.82 -24.12
C ILE A 491 3.66 15.31 -24.11
N GLN A 492 2.86 15.74 -23.13
CA GLN A 492 2.71 17.18 -22.88
C GLN A 492 2.89 17.47 -21.41
N TYR A 493 3.60 18.55 -21.09
CA TYR A 493 3.84 18.97 -19.72
C TYR A 493 3.78 20.50 -19.60
N ARG A 494 3.45 20.97 -18.40
CA ARG A 494 3.42 22.41 -18.07
C ARG A 494 3.58 22.62 -16.58
N VAL A 495 3.81 23.87 -16.19
CA VAL A 495 3.63 24.28 -14.79
C VAL A 495 2.15 24.17 -14.44
N LEU A 496 1.83 23.56 -13.30
CA LEU A 496 0.45 23.34 -12.84
C LEU A 496 -0.32 24.67 -12.81
N GLY A 497 -1.48 24.69 -13.48
CA GLY A 497 -2.32 25.88 -13.62
C GLY A 497 -1.90 26.85 -14.73
N SER A 498 -0.82 26.59 -15.49
CA SER A 498 -0.51 27.33 -16.71
C SER A 498 -1.46 26.96 -17.86
N GLU A 499 -1.75 27.89 -18.76
CA GLU A 499 -2.58 27.60 -19.93
C GLU A 499 -1.80 26.94 -21.10
N GLU A 500 -0.48 27.09 -21.14
CA GLU A 500 0.35 26.63 -22.26
C GLU A 500 1.02 25.30 -21.98
N TRP A 501 0.76 24.29 -22.82
CA TRP A 501 1.43 22.99 -22.79
C TRP A 501 2.68 22.97 -23.69
N THR A 502 3.76 22.44 -23.16
CA THR A 502 4.92 22.01 -23.97
C THR A 502 4.69 20.60 -24.44
N THR A 503 4.64 20.36 -25.77
CA THR A 503 4.33 19.06 -26.34
C THR A 503 5.53 18.45 -27.05
N LEU A 504 5.83 17.18 -26.76
CA LEU A 504 6.85 16.34 -27.40
C LEU A 504 6.13 15.20 -28.14
N ASN A 505 6.34 15.07 -29.41
CA ASN A 505 5.64 14.07 -30.22
C ASN A 505 6.56 12.91 -30.63
N ASN A 506 6.00 11.71 -30.70
CA ASN A 506 6.67 10.48 -31.15
C ASN A 506 7.96 10.19 -30.35
N VAL A 507 7.88 10.30 -29.04
CA VAL A 507 8.98 9.97 -28.12
C VAL A 507 9.11 8.45 -28.07
N PRO A 508 10.26 7.88 -28.46
CA PRO A 508 10.46 6.43 -28.41
C PRO A 508 10.90 5.97 -27.01
N GLY A 509 10.60 4.73 -26.66
CA GLY A 509 11.00 4.11 -25.41
C GLY A 509 10.08 4.45 -24.24
N GLN A 510 10.56 4.26 -23.02
CA GLN A 510 9.77 4.29 -21.79
C GLN A 510 10.16 5.44 -20.86
N GLN A 511 10.96 6.37 -21.30
CA GLN A 511 11.40 7.51 -20.49
C GLN A 511 11.80 8.70 -21.34
N ILE A 512 11.72 9.89 -20.75
CA ILE A 512 12.19 11.15 -21.31
C ILE A 512 12.91 11.95 -20.25
N GLN A 513 13.97 12.65 -20.63
CA GLN A 513 14.64 13.59 -19.76
C GLN A 513 14.09 15.01 -19.99
N LEU A 514 13.54 15.61 -18.96
CA LEU A 514 13.15 17.02 -18.91
C LEU A 514 14.24 17.80 -18.23
N MET A 515 14.79 18.78 -18.91
CA MET A 515 15.94 19.57 -18.45
C MET A 515 15.54 21.02 -18.17
N GLU A 516 16.33 21.69 -17.31
CA GLU A 516 16.20 23.12 -17.01
C GLU A 516 14.80 23.49 -16.45
N LEU A 517 14.20 22.61 -15.66
CA LEU A 517 12.93 22.90 -14.99
C LEU A 517 13.14 24.00 -13.93
N LEU A 518 12.07 24.72 -13.59
CA LEU A 518 12.12 25.74 -12.54
C LEU A 518 12.16 25.06 -11.16
N ALA A 519 12.96 25.64 -10.26
CA ALA A 519 13.04 25.18 -8.89
C ALA A 519 11.72 25.39 -8.14
N CYS A 520 11.41 24.50 -7.20
CA CYS A 520 10.22 24.56 -6.35
C CYS A 520 8.95 24.86 -7.14
N THR A 521 8.77 24.17 -8.22
CA THR A 521 7.67 24.42 -9.16
C THR A 521 6.94 23.11 -9.38
N THR A 522 5.62 23.10 -9.16
CA THR A 522 4.79 21.94 -9.47
C THR A 522 4.51 21.90 -10.95
N TYR A 523 4.86 20.79 -11.56
CA TYR A 523 4.56 20.47 -12.94
C TYR A 523 3.45 19.44 -13.03
N GLU A 524 2.72 19.45 -14.11
CA GLU A 524 1.82 18.36 -14.53
C GLU A 524 2.23 17.88 -15.91
N ILE A 525 2.10 16.56 -16.12
CA ILE A 525 2.43 15.88 -17.37
C ILE A 525 1.32 14.89 -17.73
N GLN A 526 1.07 14.78 -19.03
CA GLN A 526 0.17 13.79 -19.61
C GLN A 526 0.87 13.08 -20.74
N LEU A 527 0.58 11.80 -20.89
CA LEU A 527 1.14 10.94 -21.93
C LEU A 527 0.02 10.36 -22.78
N MET A 528 0.32 10.06 -24.03
CA MET A 528 -0.59 9.45 -24.98
C MET A 528 0.19 8.44 -25.81
N SER A 529 -0.25 7.21 -25.87
CA SER A 529 0.35 6.18 -26.74
C SER A 529 0.07 6.44 -28.21
N VAL A 530 1.07 6.22 -29.05
CA VAL A 530 0.98 6.27 -30.51
C VAL A 530 1.11 4.85 -31.03
N CYS A 531 0.00 4.31 -31.53
CA CYS A 531 -0.06 2.98 -32.13
C CYS A 531 -0.10 3.10 -33.67
N SER A 532 0.06 1.99 -34.37
CA SER A 532 0.15 1.97 -35.86
C SER A 532 -1.03 2.62 -36.57
N ASP A 533 -2.24 2.50 -36.04
CA ASP A 533 -3.47 2.98 -36.69
C ASP A 533 -4.22 4.09 -35.93
N THR A 534 -3.91 4.31 -34.66
CA THR A 534 -4.63 5.28 -33.81
C THR A 534 -3.73 5.72 -32.63
N ASN A 535 -4.19 6.68 -31.86
CA ASN A 535 -3.58 7.07 -30.59
C ASN A 535 -4.54 6.74 -29.46
N SER A 536 -4.00 6.51 -28.26
CA SER A 536 -4.82 6.44 -27.04
C SER A 536 -5.40 7.82 -26.67
N ASN A 537 -6.21 7.86 -25.63
CA ASN A 537 -6.48 9.11 -24.93
C ASN A 537 -5.21 9.60 -24.20
N TRP A 538 -5.21 10.86 -23.73
CA TRP A 538 -4.21 11.35 -22.80
C TRP A 538 -4.44 10.70 -21.43
N THR A 539 -3.34 10.43 -20.70
CA THR A 539 -3.45 10.07 -19.27
C THR A 539 -4.13 11.18 -18.49
N THR A 540 -4.64 10.85 -17.31
CA THR A 540 -4.83 11.86 -16.26
C THR A 540 -3.51 12.59 -16.00
N SER A 541 -3.56 13.81 -15.47
CA SER A 541 -2.34 14.56 -15.18
C SER A 541 -1.58 13.93 -14.02
N TYR A 542 -0.33 13.50 -14.27
CA TYR A 542 0.62 13.17 -13.21
C TYR A 542 1.32 14.45 -12.77
N THR A 543 1.39 14.71 -11.47
CA THR A 543 1.97 15.94 -10.93
C THR A 543 3.17 15.62 -10.03
N TRP A 544 4.18 16.48 -10.09
CA TRP A 544 5.31 16.43 -9.17
C TRP A 544 5.83 17.85 -8.93
N THR A 545 6.46 18.07 -7.80
CA THR A 545 7.12 19.36 -7.50
C THR A 545 8.63 19.19 -7.58
N THR A 546 9.26 20.06 -8.34
CA THR A 546 10.73 20.07 -8.45
C THR A 546 11.39 20.50 -7.15
N ASP A 547 12.58 19.98 -6.91
CA ASP A 547 13.39 20.36 -5.76
C ASP A 547 13.73 21.86 -5.74
N GLY A 548 14.34 22.31 -4.66
CA GLY A 548 14.73 23.71 -4.47
C GLY A 548 13.67 24.55 -3.78
N CYS A 549 12.67 23.93 -3.15
CA CYS A 549 11.78 24.62 -2.21
C CYS A 549 12.53 24.96 -0.92
N CYS A 550 12.17 26.09 -0.35
CA CYS A 550 12.57 26.39 1.00
C CYS A 550 11.78 25.49 1.95
N GLN A 551 12.42 24.50 2.50
CA GLN A 551 11.86 23.55 3.44
C GLN A 551 12.49 23.71 4.81
N ASN A 552 11.84 23.20 5.84
CA ASN A 552 12.44 23.10 7.16
C ASN A 552 13.62 22.12 7.12
N PRO A 553 14.76 22.43 7.76
CA PRO A 553 15.80 21.44 7.97
C PRO A 553 15.24 20.22 8.70
N SER A 554 15.74 19.04 8.37
CA SER A 554 15.29 17.76 8.93
C SER A 554 16.45 16.78 9.05
N GLN A 555 16.22 15.64 9.72
CA GLN A 555 17.22 14.59 9.97
C GLN A 555 18.48 15.17 10.63
N PHE A 556 18.34 15.53 11.89
CA PHE A 556 19.40 16.10 12.69
C PHE A 556 20.22 14.98 13.32
N ASP A 557 21.53 14.98 13.05
CA ASP A 557 22.48 14.03 13.61
C ASP A 557 23.56 14.76 14.40
N VAL A 558 23.82 14.32 15.64
CA VAL A 558 24.96 14.79 16.43
C VAL A 558 26.20 13.99 16.01
N THR A 559 27.07 14.59 15.19
CA THR A 559 28.24 13.90 14.63
C THR A 559 29.46 13.94 15.55
N SER A 560 29.52 14.87 16.49
CA SER A 560 30.52 14.90 17.55
C SER A 560 30.06 15.77 18.71
N SER A 561 30.42 15.37 19.93
CA SER A 561 30.07 16.06 21.17
C SER A 561 31.25 16.06 22.15
N THR A 562 31.41 17.15 22.89
CA THR A 562 32.33 17.29 24.01
C THR A 562 31.61 18.09 25.11
N GLU A 563 32.18 18.16 26.31
CA GLU A 563 31.63 18.93 27.44
C GLU A 563 31.33 20.43 27.12
N SER A 564 31.86 20.97 26.03
CA SER A 564 31.71 22.38 25.67
C SER A 564 31.46 22.68 24.22
N THR A 565 31.40 21.65 23.38
CA THR A 565 31.16 21.78 21.94
C THR A 565 30.28 20.63 21.44
N MET A 566 29.46 20.90 20.41
CA MET A 566 28.64 19.89 19.75
C MET A 566 28.55 20.21 18.27
N THR A 567 28.74 19.23 17.41
CA THR A 567 28.58 19.36 15.97
C THR A 567 27.32 18.66 15.55
N ILE A 568 26.42 19.38 14.88
CA ILE A 568 25.15 18.87 14.37
C ILE A 568 25.18 18.98 12.86
N GLU A 569 24.75 17.95 12.19
CA GLU A 569 24.51 17.89 10.74
C GLU A 569 23.02 17.69 10.50
N TRP A 570 22.51 18.20 9.36
CA TRP A 570 21.13 18.06 8.93
C TRP A 570 21.03 17.95 7.41
N ASN A 571 19.89 17.56 6.88
CA ASN A 571 19.67 17.47 5.45
C ASN A 571 19.82 18.83 4.80
N GLN A 572 20.57 18.88 3.69
CA GLN A 572 20.75 20.10 2.93
C GLN A 572 19.43 20.59 2.32
N VAL A 573 19.02 21.80 2.60
CA VAL A 573 17.91 22.48 1.94
C VAL A 573 18.45 23.22 0.72
N MET A 574 18.10 22.77 -0.48
CA MET A 574 18.65 23.30 -1.75
C MET A 574 18.41 24.80 -1.95
N ALA A 575 17.28 25.31 -1.48
CA ALA A 575 16.93 26.73 -1.58
C ALA A 575 17.61 27.58 -0.50
N ALA A 576 18.24 26.99 0.51
CA ALA A 576 18.84 27.76 1.60
C ALA A 576 20.12 28.45 1.15
N GLU A 577 20.18 29.78 1.31
CA GLU A 577 21.37 30.60 1.14
C GLU A 577 22.30 30.43 2.36
N SER A 578 21.71 30.18 3.52
CA SER A 578 22.40 29.94 4.78
C SER A 578 21.40 29.32 5.78
N TYR A 579 21.90 29.00 6.97
CA TYR A 579 21.06 28.59 8.09
C TYR A 579 21.31 29.53 9.27
N SER A 580 20.34 29.57 10.19
CA SER A 580 20.49 30.16 11.51
C SER A 580 20.06 29.15 12.55
N ALA A 581 20.61 29.23 13.76
CA ALA A 581 20.25 28.33 14.84
C ALA A 581 20.08 29.09 16.17
N THR A 582 19.17 28.61 16.99
CA THR A 582 18.97 29.07 18.37
C THR A 582 19.14 27.89 19.29
N LEU A 583 20.01 27.98 20.27
CA LEU A 583 20.16 27.03 21.36
C LEU A 583 19.66 27.65 22.65
N THR A 584 18.64 27.02 23.22
CA THR A 584 18.02 27.49 24.48
C THR A 584 18.33 26.51 25.58
N PRO A 585 19.22 26.85 26.52
CA PRO A 585 19.47 25.98 27.70
C PRO A 585 18.25 25.97 28.61
N THR A 586 18.07 24.89 29.35
CA THR A 586 17.00 24.78 30.40
C THR A 586 17.09 25.87 31.46
N MET A 587 18.28 26.37 31.73
CA MET A 587 18.53 27.52 32.61
C MET A 587 19.54 28.49 31.94
N GLY A 588 19.09 29.67 31.56
CA GLY A 588 19.96 30.68 30.95
C GLY A 588 19.30 31.48 29.84
N ASN A 589 20.11 32.17 29.06
CA ASN A 589 19.63 32.89 27.85
C ASN A 589 19.94 32.05 26.60
N ALA A 590 19.05 32.09 25.63
CA ALA A 590 19.26 31.47 24.33
C ALA A 590 20.54 32.03 23.66
N LEU A 591 21.26 31.15 22.99
CA LEU A 591 22.40 31.45 22.14
C LEU A 591 21.93 31.49 20.69
N GLU A 592 22.20 32.60 19.99
CA GLU A 592 21.78 32.77 18.60
C GLU A 592 23.00 32.69 17.69
N PHE A 593 22.89 31.95 16.59
CA PHE A 593 23.90 31.77 15.56
C PHE A 593 23.30 32.13 14.20
N GLU A 594 23.82 33.21 13.59
CA GLU A 594 23.35 33.69 12.30
C GLU A 594 24.38 33.36 11.21
N THR A 595 23.88 33.10 9.99
CA THR A 595 24.71 32.92 8.79
C THR A 595 25.60 31.66 8.87
N ILE A 596 25.03 30.51 9.14
CA ILE A 596 25.65 29.18 9.04
C ILE A 596 25.66 28.78 7.54
N PRO A 597 26.86 28.68 6.89
CA PRO A 597 26.90 28.54 5.44
C PRO A 597 26.69 27.12 4.90
N THR A 598 26.68 26.14 5.77
CA THR A 598 26.57 24.70 5.42
C THR A 598 25.52 24.03 6.28
N ASN A 599 25.12 22.84 5.90
CA ASN A 599 24.20 21.99 6.65
C ASN A 599 24.86 21.24 7.81
N SER A 600 25.96 21.76 8.31
CA SER A 600 26.68 21.27 9.49
C SER A 600 27.29 22.45 10.25
N PHE A 601 27.19 22.41 11.58
CA PHE A 601 27.74 23.49 12.43
C PHE A 601 28.19 22.94 13.78
N THR A 602 29.35 23.46 14.25
CA THR A 602 29.88 23.17 15.57
C THR A 602 29.53 24.30 16.54
N PHE A 603 28.61 24.03 17.44
CA PHE A 603 28.28 24.92 18.54
C PHE A 603 29.39 24.86 19.59
N THR A 604 29.78 25.99 20.13
CA THR A 604 30.90 26.11 21.08
C THR A 604 30.50 26.98 22.26
N GLY A 605 31.16 26.76 23.42
CA GLY A 605 30.90 27.51 24.62
C GLY A 605 29.65 26.99 25.37
N LEU A 606 29.31 25.75 25.18
CA LEU A 606 28.26 25.02 25.86
C LEU A 606 28.72 24.69 27.33
N GLU A 607 27.78 24.52 28.23
CA GLU A 607 28.02 24.03 29.56
C GLU A 607 27.94 22.51 29.56
N SER A 608 28.78 21.84 30.37
CA SER A 608 28.76 20.36 30.44
C SER A 608 27.51 19.89 31.22
N CYS A 609 27.03 18.71 30.87
CA CYS A 609 25.83 18.08 31.42
C CYS A 609 24.61 19.05 31.44
N MET A 610 24.37 19.69 30.32
CA MET A 610 23.31 20.66 30.14
C MET A 610 22.43 20.30 28.97
N GLU A 611 21.12 20.37 29.17
CA GLU A 611 20.11 20.22 28.17
C GLU A 611 19.93 21.51 27.36
N TYR A 612 19.87 21.41 26.04
CA TYR A 612 19.59 22.50 25.14
C TYR A 612 18.45 22.11 24.18
N VAL A 613 17.49 23.01 24.01
CA VAL A 613 16.51 22.94 22.91
C VAL A 613 17.13 23.66 21.72
N VAL A 614 17.24 22.97 20.61
CA VAL A 614 17.87 23.47 19.37
C VAL A 614 16.80 23.69 18.34
N SER A 615 16.78 24.92 17.77
CA SER A 615 15.95 25.28 16.63
C SER A 615 16.86 25.71 15.48
N ILE A 616 16.81 25.04 14.34
CA ILE A 616 17.60 25.38 13.15
C ILE A 616 16.65 25.88 12.05
N TYR A 617 17.00 26.98 11.41
CA TYR A 617 16.20 27.65 10.41
C TYR A 617 16.95 27.67 9.07
N ALA A 618 16.25 27.29 7.98
CA ALA A 618 16.75 27.54 6.63
C ALA A 618 16.43 28.97 6.23
N VAL A 619 17.41 29.71 5.77
CA VAL A 619 17.29 31.10 5.28
C VAL A 619 17.26 31.09 3.76
N CYS A 620 16.07 31.37 3.17
CA CYS A 620 15.86 31.43 1.73
C CYS A 620 15.33 32.82 1.38
N GLY A 621 16.23 33.77 1.08
CA GLY A 621 15.86 35.18 0.89
C GLY A 621 15.51 35.90 2.20
N GLU A 622 14.38 36.64 2.23
CA GLU A 622 13.99 37.45 3.41
C GLU A 622 13.32 36.66 4.54
N PHE A 623 13.01 35.38 4.33
CA PHE A 623 12.25 34.56 5.32
C PHE A 623 12.98 33.26 5.62
N GLY A 624 13.26 33.03 6.89
CA GLY A 624 13.65 31.72 7.43
C GLY A 624 12.42 30.88 7.81
N LEU A 625 12.43 29.60 7.47
CA LEU A 625 11.43 28.65 7.95
C LEU A 625 11.98 27.94 9.19
N PRO A 626 11.21 27.87 10.30
CA PRO A 626 11.64 27.18 11.51
C PRO A 626 11.64 25.67 11.27
N ALA A 627 12.66 24.98 11.80
CA ALA A 627 12.61 23.56 12.00
C ALA A 627 11.73 23.21 13.21
N ASN A 628 11.45 21.92 13.36
CA ASN A 628 10.99 21.41 14.63
C ASN A 628 12.11 21.52 15.65
N ASP A 629 11.78 21.94 16.85
CA ASP A 629 12.70 21.95 17.97
C ASP A 629 13.09 20.51 18.33
N PHE A 630 14.36 20.29 18.63
CA PHE A 630 14.83 19.01 19.15
C PHE A 630 15.77 19.23 20.32
N THR A 631 15.83 18.27 21.22
CA THR A 631 16.58 18.38 22.45
C THR A 631 17.92 17.66 22.33
N ILE A 632 18.97 18.25 22.86
CA ILE A 632 20.32 17.67 22.94
C ILE A 632 20.87 17.87 24.35
N HIS A 633 21.74 16.95 24.77
CA HIS A 633 22.50 17.07 26.01
C HIS A 633 23.99 17.13 25.74
N THR A 634 24.69 17.97 26.47
CA THR A 634 26.16 17.95 26.42
C THR A 634 26.70 16.88 27.35
N PRO A 635 27.75 16.14 26.94
CA PRO A 635 28.42 15.17 27.81
C PRO A 635 29.04 15.81 29.05
N GLY A 636 29.50 14.95 29.98
CA GLY A 636 30.20 15.37 31.20
C GLY A 636 29.36 15.28 32.44
N CYS A 637 28.25 14.56 32.44
CA CYS A 637 27.56 14.16 33.64
C CYS A 637 28.46 13.20 34.45
N GLU A 638 28.73 13.52 35.72
CA GLU A 638 29.61 12.72 36.57
C GLU A 638 28.85 11.72 37.44
N ALA A 639 27.53 11.89 37.58
CA ALA A 639 26.66 10.98 38.30
C ALA A 639 25.35 10.73 37.53
N CYS A 640 24.76 9.54 37.67
CA CYS A 640 23.53 9.20 36.92
C CYS A 640 22.25 9.79 37.54
N ASP A 641 22.35 10.58 38.57
CA ASP A 641 21.31 11.41 39.19
C ASP A 641 21.41 12.90 38.78
N ASP A 642 22.41 13.24 37.95
CA ASP A 642 22.51 14.54 37.30
C ASP A 642 21.39 14.75 36.29
N LEU A 643 20.90 13.63 35.66
CA LEU A 643 19.75 13.62 34.77
C LEU A 643 18.46 13.26 35.54
N THR A 644 17.35 13.84 35.08
CA THR A 644 16.04 13.59 35.71
C THR A 644 15.28 12.53 34.94
N TYR A 645 15.17 11.35 35.51
CA TYR A 645 14.40 10.24 34.88
C TYR A 645 12.98 10.16 35.46
N CYS A 646 12.08 9.58 34.73
CA CYS A 646 10.72 9.35 35.15
C CYS A 646 10.63 8.40 36.37
N ASN A 647 9.64 8.64 37.24
CA ASN A 647 9.43 7.85 38.42
C ASN A 647 8.80 6.48 38.10
N VAL A 648 9.30 5.45 38.79
CA VAL A 648 8.69 4.12 38.82
C VAL A 648 8.25 3.83 40.26
N ILE A 649 7.03 3.29 40.40
CA ILE A 649 6.48 2.84 41.68
C ILE A 649 6.00 1.41 41.49
N ALA A 650 6.76 0.46 42.02
CA ALA A 650 6.38 -0.95 42.05
C ALA A 650 6.19 -1.43 43.51
N SER A 651 5.65 -2.64 43.67
CA SER A 651 5.50 -3.27 45.01
C SER A 651 6.11 -4.66 44.96
N SER A 652 7.19 -4.82 45.68
CA SER A 652 7.95 -6.07 45.79
C SER A 652 7.56 -6.89 47.03
N GLN A 653 6.30 -6.87 47.45
CA GLN A 653 5.80 -7.57 48.63
C GLN A 653 5.91 -9.08 48.52
N TYR A 654 5.75 -9.63 47.34
CA TYR A 654 5.71 -11.09 47.10
C TYR A 654 6.86 -11.57 46.24
N GLU A 655 7.27 -10.77 45.26
CA GLU A 655 8.33 -11.01 44.29
C GLU A 655 9.28 -9.81 44.23
N HIS A 656 10.54 -10.06 43.86
CA HIS A 656 11.60 -9.07 43.71
C HIS A 656 12.64 -9.54 42.69
N ILE A 657 13.50 -8.64 42.21
CA ILE A 657 14.67 -9.00 41.40
C ILE A 657 15.74 -9.56 42.37
N ALA A 658 16.02 -10.87 42.27
CA ALA A 658 16.97 -11.52 43.14
C ALA A 658 18.40 -11.42 42.62
N TRP A 659 18.59 -11.30 41.33
CA TRP A 659 19.91 -11.23 40.73
C TRP A 659 19.87 -10.51 39.38
N VAL A 660 20.82 -9.59 39.22
CA VAL A 660 21.08 -8.87 37.97
C VAL A 660 22.54 -9.06 37.58
N GLN A 661 22.76 -9.39 36.30
CA GLN A 661 24.09 -9.33 35.70
C GLN A 661 23.98 -8.56 34.37
N VAL A 662 24.74 -7.49 34.20
CA VAL A 662 24.88 -6.76 32.93
C VAL A 662 26.35 -6.34 32.80
N GLY A 663 27.06 -6.87 31.80
CA GLY A 663 28.50 -6.68 31.72
C GLY A 663 29.23 -7.17 32.98
N ASP A 664 29.99 -6.29 33.61
CA ASP A 664 30.69 -6.56 34.90
C ASP A 664 29.84 -6.23 36.11
N ILE A 665 28.65 -5.69 35.93
CA ILE A 665 27.65 -5.47 37.01
C ILE A 665 27.16 -6.83 37.48
N GLU A 666 27.27 -7.12 38.74
CA GLU A 666 26.71 -8.31 39.39
C GLU A 666 26.10 -7.90 40.73
N ARG A 667 24.78 -8.01 40.86
CA ARG A 667 24.09 -7.71 42.11
C ARG A 667 23.12 -8.82 42.50
N SER A 668 23.23 -9.30 43.70
CA SER A 668 22.23 -10.15 44.36
C SER A 668 21.53 -9.33 45.44
N SER A 669 20.22 -9.29 45.39
CA SER A 669 19.41 -8.49 46.31
C SER A 669 18.26 -9.29 46.92
N ALA A 670 17.75 -8.81 48.05
CA ALA A 670 16.43 -9.11 48.53
C ALA A 670 15.51 -7.95 48.09
N SER A 671 14.22 -8.01 48.43
CA SER A 671 13.28 -6.95 48.06
C SER A 671 13.77 -5.55 48.50
N ASP A 672 13.86 -4.64 47.52
CA ASP A 672 14.21 -3.23 47.69
C ASP A 672 12.97 -2.32 47.85
N ASN A 673 11.83 -2.90 48.27
CA ASN A 673 10.54 -2.22 48.44
C ASN A 673 9.98 -1.66 47.11
N GLY A 674 10.32 -2.27 45.99
CA GLY A 674 9.78 -2.01 44.65
C GLY A 674 10.62 -1.10 43.78
N TYR A 675 11.56 -0.33 44.35
CA TYR A 675 12.50 0.48 43.58
C TYR A 675 13.80 0.75 44.36
N VAL A 676 14.92 0.69 43.65
CA VAL A 676 16.24 1.10 44.15
C VAL A 676 17.05 1.79 43.05
N LEU A 677 17.81 2.80 43.41
CA LEU A 677 18.87 3.39 42.57
C LEU A 677 20.23 3.06 43.18
N VAL A 678 21.10 2.38 42.44
CA VAL A 678 22.48 2.06 42.78
C VAL A 678 23.37 3.17 42.23
N THR A 679 23.77 4.11 43.08
CA THR A 679 24.48 5.34 42.65
C THR A 679 25.98 5.16 42.42
N GLU A 680 26.56 4.01 42.79
CA GLU A 680 27.96 3.72 42.47
C GLU A 680 28.07 3.37 41.01
N ILE A 681 29.04 3.95 40.27
CA ILE A 681 29.29 3.59 38.87
C ILE A 681 29.74 2.12 38.82
N SER A 682 28.84 1.30 38.32
CA SER A 682 29.00 -0.16 38.47
C SER A 682 29.79 -0.79 37.33
N ASP A 683 29.81 -0.16 36.11
CA ASP A 683 30.56 -0.61 34.94
C ASP A 683 30.83 0.53 33.95
N THR A 684 31.80 0.29 33.02
CA THR A 684 31.99 1.14 31.82
C THR A 684 31.69 0.34 30.56
N LEU A 685 30.65 0.75 29.87
CA LEU A 685 30.21 0.11 28.64
C LEU A 685 30.75 0.89 27.44
N TYR A 686 31.48 0.19 26.56
CA TYR A 686 32.14 0.80 25.40
C TYR A 686 31.28 0.72 24.13
N ALA A 687 31.21 1.80 23.38
CA ALA A 687 30.58 1.85 22.08
C ALA A 687 31.00 0.68 21.17
N GLN A 688 30.08 0.11 20.43
CA GLN A 688 30.25 -1.03 19.51
C GLN A 688 30.68 -2.36 20.17
N SER A 689 30.70 -2.42 21.52
CA SER A 689 31.02 -3.64 22.24
C SER A 689 29.77 -4.43 22.60
N GLN A 690 29.85 -5.75 22.54
CA GLN A 690 28.76 -6.64 22.93
C GLN A 690 28.91 -7.08 24.38
N TYR A 691 27.81 -7.00 25.13
CA TYR A 691 27.72 -7.40 26.54
C TYR A 691 26.66 -8.48 26.73
N THR A 692 26.86 -9.33 27.72
CA THR A 692 25.86 -10.31 28.17
C THR A 692 25.06 -9.75 29.33
N LEU A 693 23.82 -10.21 29.47
CA LEU A 693 22.96 -9.90 30.60
C LEU A 693 22.24 -11.15 31.09
N ALA A 694 21.90 -11.15 32.37
CA ALA A 694 21.09 -12.20 32.99
C ALA A 694 20.29 -11.63 34.18
N PHE A 695 19.06 -12.10 34.34
CA PHE A 695 18.17 -11.70 35.42
C PHE A 695 17.51 -12.91 36.07
N ALA A 696 17.31 -12.87 37.37
CA ALA A 696 16.58 -13.90 38.09
C ALA A 696 15.56 -13.31 39.08
N PRO A 697 14.33 -13.81 39.11
CA PRO A 697 13.33 -13.41 40.09
C PRO A 697 13.57 -14.07 41.44
N GLY A 698 13.10 -13.43 42.49
CA GLY A 698 13.08 -13.95 43.87
C GLY A 698 11.70 -13.78 44.49
N TYR A 699 11.36 -14.66 45.44
CA TYR A 699 10.04 -14.72 46.04
C TYR A 699 10.08 -14.80 47.55
N SER A 700 9.14 -14.13 48.21
CA SER A 700 8.89 -14.27 49.63
C SER A 700 7.82 -15.32 49.96
N GLY A 701 7.27 -16.02 48.97
CA GLY A 701 6.20 -17.02 49.09
C GLY A 701 6.29 -18.07 47.98
N GLY A 702 5.21 -18.32 47.24
CA GLY A 702 5.24 -19.17 46.07
C GLY A 702 5.80 -18.43 44.88
N ALA A 703 6.35 -19.14 43.90
CA ALA A 703 6.86 -18.55 42.66
C ALA A 703 5.72 -18.22 41.69
N TYR A 704 5.92 -17.16 40.93
CA TYR A 704 4.97 -16.62 39.94
C TYR A 704 5.69 -16.40 38.62
N ASN A 705 4.93 -16.13 37.54
CA ASN A 705 5.50 -15.78 36.24
C ASN A 705 5.87 -14.29 36.20
N GLU A 706 7.10 -13.98 35.87
CA GLU A 706 7.65 -12.62 35.81
C GLU A 706 8.17 -12.29 34.43
N ASN A 707 7.85 -11.09 33.93
CA ASN A 707 8.47 -10.51 32.75
C ASN A 707 9.58 -9.55 33.15
N PHE A 708 10.67 -9.52 32.35
CA PHE A 708 11.79 -8.63 32.51
C PHE A 708 12.03 -7.80 31.26
N LEU A 709 12.24 -6.51 31.45
CA LEU A 709 12.76 -5.60 30.43
C LEU A 709 13.93 -4.81 30.98
N ALA A 710 14.86 -4.39 30.12
CA ALA A 710 15.96 -3.54 30.52
C ALA A 710 16.28 -2.48 29.46
N TRP A 711 16.66 -1.29 29.92
CA TRP A 711 16.95 -0.11 29.10
C TRP A 711 18.26 0.55 29.51
N ILE A 712 18.92 1.23 28.57
CA ILE A 712 20.05 2.16 28.85
C ILE A 712 19.75 3.45 28.10
N ASP A 713 19.85 4.58 28.78
CA ASP A 713 19.81 5.91 28.18
C ASP A 713 21.09 6.17 27.38
N TYR A 714 21.09 5.91 26.09
CA TYR A 714 22.28 5.99 25.25
C TYR A 714 22.61 7.38 24.75
N ASN A 715 21.63 8.26 24.69
CA ASN A 715 21.80 9.63 24.19
C ASN A 715 21.92 10.65 25.35
N SER A 716 21.75 10.20 26.60
CA SER A 716 21.84 11.02 27.81
C SER A 716 20.80 12.12 27.91
N ASP A 717 19.56 11.85 27.44
CA ASP A 717 18.47 12.83 27.50
C ASP A 717 17.59 12.71 28.76
N GLY A 718 17.80 11.66 29.55
CA GLY A 718 17.14 11.45 30.83
C GLY A 718 15.83 10.68 30.74
N ASP A 719 15.56 10.00 29.62
CA ASP A 719 14.44 9.08 29.51
C ASP A 719 14.85 7.70 28.92
N PHE A 720 13.93 6.91 28.42
CA PHE A 720 14.16 5.59 27.83
C PHE A 720 13.17 5.33 26.70
N ASP A 721 12.70 6.35 26.01
CA ASP A 721 11.66 6.21 25.00
C ASP A 721 12.21 6.08 23.57
N ASP A 722 13.53 6.17 23.40
CA ASP A 722 14.17 5.96 22.13
C ASP A 722 14.27 4.48 21.73
N GLU A 723 14.01 4.17 20.45
CA GLU A 723 13.95 2.80 19.91
C GLU A 723 15.20 1.96 20.21
N SER A 724 16.37 2.59 20.33
CA SER A 724 17.65 1.92 20.58
C SER A 724 17.94 1.65 22.04
N GLU A 725 17.20 2.17 22.98
CA GLU A 725 17.47 2.14 24.41
C GLU A 725 16.94 0.90 25.11
N LEU A 726 15.93 0.26 24.57
CA LEU A 726 15.50 -1.07 25.00
C LEU A 726 16.56 -2.11 24.65
N ILE A 727 17.36 -2.52 25.64
CA ILE A 727 18.45 -3.47 25.46
C ILE A 727 18.05 -4.93 25.63
N PHE A 728 16.95 -5.18 26.32
CA PHE A 728 16.44 -6.53 26.56
C PHE A 728 14.92 -6.55 26.75
N ASP A 729 14.28 -7.45 26.04
CA ASP A 729 12.89 -7.84 26.16
C ASP A 729 12.83 -9.37 26.34
N ALA A 730 12.31 -9.83 27.47
CA ALA A 730 12.21 -11.25 27.76
C ALA A 730 11.19 -11.94 26.84
N PRO A 731 11.60 -12.91 26.03
CA PRO A 731 10.68 -13.51 25.05
C PRO A 731 9.53 -14.32 25.69
N ASN A 732 9.69 -14.71 26.93
CA ASN A 732 8.66 -15.42 27.71
C ASN A 732 8.83 -15.13 29.20
N PRO A 733 7.72 -15.07 29.97
CA PRO A 733 7.78 -14.98 31.41
C PRO A 733 8.51 -16.14 32.07
N VAL A 734 9.25 -15.87 33.13
CA VAL A 734 10.02 -16.87 33.92
C VAL A 734 9.45 -17.01 35.33
N MET A 735 9.50 -18.21 35.89
CA MET A 735 8.99 -18.47 37.23
C MET A 735 10.09 -18.65 38.28
N GLU A 736 11.11 -19.41 38.00
CA GLU A 736 12.25 -19.64 38.93
C GLU A 736 13.59 -19.68 38.19
N ASP A 737 13.55 -19.63 36.85
CA ASP A 737 14.74 -19.75 36.02
C ASP A 737 15.42 -18.38 35.83
N THR A 738 16.72 -18.40 35.66
CA THR A 738 17.48 -17.23 35.20
C THR A 738 17.34 -17.09 33.70
N ILE A 739 16.98 -15.90 33.23
CA ILE A 739 16.96 -15.55 31.83
C ILE A 739 18.30 -14.92 31.40
N TYR A 740 18.69 -15.16 30.17
CA TYR A 740 19.95 -14.69 29.61
C TYR A 740 19.69 -13.96 28.28
N GLY A 741 20.52 -12.95 28.04
CA GLY A 741 20.48 -12.21 26.77
C GLY A 741 21.82 -11.55 26.45
N SER A 742 21.85 -10.79 25.39
CA SER A 742 23.01 -9.98 25.02
C SER A 742 22.54 -8.75 24.22
N PHE A 743 23.25 -7.66 24.34
CA PHE A 743 23.04 -6.44 23.59
C PHE A 743 24.37 -5.89 23.08
N THR A 744 24.31 -4.98 22.12
CA THR A 744 25.48 -4.28 21.60
C THR A 744 25.28 -2.80 21.84
N VAL A 745 26.20 -2.14 22.50
CA VAL A 745 26.19 -0.69 22.70
C VAL A 745 26.28 0.00 21.32
N PRO A 746 25.34 0.90 20.97
CA PRO A 746 25.38 1.61 19.70
C PRO A 746 26.68 2.42 19.48
N SER A 747 26.95 2.77 18.24
CA SER A 747 28.14 3.58 17.90
C SER A 747 27.95 5.07 18.18
N PHE A 748 26.71 5.51 18.38
CA PHE A 748 26.33 6.92 18.55
C PHE A 748 26.20 7.36 20.01
N VAL A 749 26.51 6.48 20.99
CA VAL A 749 26.39 6.80 22.43
C VAL A 749 27.22 8.03 22.79
N GLN A 750 26.75 8.79 23.76
CA GLN A 750 27.48 9.92 24.32
C GLN A 750 28.32 9.47 25.52
N ASP A 751 29.58 9.98 25.62
CA ASP A 751 30.43 9.70 26.77
C ASP A 751 29.86 10.37 28.02
N GLY A 752 29.64 9.61 29.07
CA GLY A 752 29.06 10.14 30.31
C GLY A 752 28.58 9.05 31.25
N VAL A 753 27.98 9.45 32.33
CA VAL A 753 27.35 8.53 33.28
C VAL A 753 25.84 8.62 33.14
N VAL A 754 25.25 7.50 32.79
CA VAL A 754 23.82 7.38 32.48
C VAL A 754 23.19 6.29 33.32
N ARG A 755 21.86 6.15 33.20
CA ARG A 755 21.11 5.15 33.91
C ARG A 755 20.87 3.90 33.03
N LEU A 756 21.10 2.74 33.63
CA LEU A 756 20.61 1.45 33.16
C LEU A 756 19.45 1.07 34.10
N ARG A 757 18.28 0.78 33.53
CA ARG A 757 17.08 0.37 34.24
C ARG A 757 16.75 -1.09 33.93
N VAL A 758 16.51 -1.87 35.00
CA VAL A 758 15.99 -3.25 34.91
C VAL A 758 14.64 -3.27 35.63
N ALA A 759 13.58 -3.68 34.94
CA ALA A 759 12.25 -3.79 35.49
C ALA A 759 11.70 -5.21 35.39
N MET A 760 11.07 -5.66 36.45
CA MET A 760 10.38 -6.93 36.55
C MET A 760 8.91 -6.70 36.94
N ARG A 761 7.99 -7.45 36.29
CA ARG A 761 6.57 -7.36 36.58
C ARG A 761 5.89 -8.72 36.52
N TYR A 762 5.02 -8.98 37.52
CA TYR A 762 4.17 -10.17 37.53
C TYR A 762 3.21 -10.20 36.36
N THR A 763 3.05 -11.38 35.75
CA THR A 763 2.07 -11.62 34.68
C THR A 763 1.21 -12.84 35.04
N SER A 764 -0.12 -12.73 34.81
CA SER A 764 -1.08 -13.79 35.10
C SER A 764 -1.58 -14.45 33.82
N GLY A 765 -1.29 -15.74 33.63
CA GLY A 765 -1.95 -16.59 32.62
C GLY A 765 -1.67 -16.20 31.18
N SER A 766 -2.67 -16.06 30.34
CA SER A 766 -2.58 -15.87 28.89
C SER A 766 -2.44 -14.41 28.44
N SER A 767 -2.37 -13.42 29.33
CA SER A 767 -2.07 -12.03 28.97
C SER A 767 -0.73 -11.64 29.59
N SER A 768 0.32 -11.58 28.77
CA SER A 768 1.59 -10.99 29.14
C SER A 768 1.36 -9.50 29.42
N VAL A 769 1.70 -9.06 30.65
CA VAL A 769 1.73 -7.64 30.97
C VAL A 769 3.19 -7.31 31.25
N GLU A 770 3.80 -6.58 30.33
CA GLU A 770 5.20 -6.18 30.42
C GLU A 770 5.40 -5.03 31.40
N PRO A 771 6.57 -4.94 32.08
CA PRO A 771 6.96 -3.73 32.74
C PRO A 771 7.18 -2.60 31.73
N THR A 772 6.99 -1.36 32.13
CA THR A 772 7.29 -0.17 31.34
C THR A 772 8.45 0.59 31.97
N TYR A 773 9.17 1.37 31.20
CA TYR A 773 10.27 2.18 31.73
C TYR A 773 9.78 3.25 32.70
N CYS A 774 8.51 3.69 32.62
CA CYS A 774 7.89 4.66 33.52
C CYS A 774 6.55 4.17 34.07
N GLY A 775 6.12 4.68 35.22
CA GLY A 775 4.76 4.44 35.71
C GLY A 775 4.68 3.67 37.01
N SER A 776 3.54 3.00 37.25
CA SER A 776 3.31 2.25 38.48
C SER A 776 2.57 0.96 38.27
N TRP A 777 2.98 -0.10 39.00
CA TRP A 777 2.29 -1.40 38.99
C TRP A 777 2.33 -2.05 40.38
N THR A 778 1.45 -3.02 40.59
CA THR A 778 1.20 -3.56 41.91
C THR A 778 2.19 -4.65 42.32
N TYR A 779 2.73 -5.42 41.39
CA TYR A 779 3.61 -6.57 41.66
C TYR A 779 4.82 -6.53 40.77
N GLY A 780 6.02 -6.60 41.35
CA GLY A 780 7.31 -6.53 40.72
C GLY A 780 8.28 -5.56 41.35
N GLU A 781 9.39 -5.27 40.71
CA GLU A 781 10.48 -4.42 41.20
C GLU A 781 11.23 -3.77 40.05
N THR A 782 11.83 -2.61 40.30
CA THR A 782 12.71 -1.92 39.36
C THR A 782 14.01 -1.55 40.03
N GLU A 783 15.13 -1.85 39.38
CA GLU A 783 16.47 -1.48 39.83
C GLU A 783 17.15 -0.60 38.79
N ASP A 784 17.60 0.57 39.21
CA ASP A 784 18.40 1.47 38.40
C ASP A 784 19.88 1.41 38.81
N TYR A 785 20.75 1.41 37.79
CA TYR A 785 22.20 1.36 37.95
C TYR A 785 22.87 2.52 37.25
N CYS A 786 23.91 3.09 37.83
CA CYS A 786 24.76 4.04 37.13
C CYS A 786 25.79 3.28 36.30
N VAL A 787 25.82 3.53 35.00
CA VAL A 787 26.81 3.01 34.09
C VAL A 787 27.53 4.14 33.38
N ARG A 788 28.80 3.97 33.07
CA ARG A 788 29.54 4.92 32.24
C ARG A 788 29.51 4.40 30.80
N LEU A 789 29.11 5.26 29.91
CA LEU A 789 29.30 5.04 28.46
C LEU A 789 30.62 5.70 28.03
N ASP A 790 31.39 5.06 27.18
CA ASP A 790 32.67 5.60 26.70
C ASP A 790 33.01 5.04 25.31
N HIS A 791 33.76 5.80 24.53
CA HIS A 791 34.35 5.33 23.29
C HIS A 791 35.77 4.79 23.56
N ILE A 792 36.13 3.69 22.92
CA ILE A 792 37.52 3.20 22.99
C ILE A 792 38.43 4.26 22.38
N VAL A 793 39.06 5.09 23.20
CA VAL A 793 40.03 6.11 22.76
C VAL A 793 41.35 5.43 22.43
N GLY A 794 41.54 5.15 21.16
CA GLY A 794 42.86 4.80 20.65
C GLY A 794 43.00 3.44 19.99
N VAL A 795 42.64 3.36 18.75
CA VAL A 795 43.52 2.93 17.62
C VAL A 795 42.96 3.63 16.37
N ASN A 796 43.80 4.33 15.64
CA ASN A 796 43.48 4.90 14.32
C ASN A 796 42.70 3.87 13.50
N SER A 797 41.41 4.09 13.27
CA SER A 797 40.60 3.30 12.35
C SER A 797 41.15 3.54 10.93
N ARG A 798 42.02 2.61 10.49
CA ARG A 798 42.18 2.42 9.07
C ARG A 798 40.82 1.98 8.54
N SER A 799 40.34 2.59 7.48
CA SER A 799 39.11 2.26 6.76
C SER A 799 38.89 0.75 6.77
N GLU A 800 37.76 0.29 7.25
CA GLU A 800 37.37 -1.11 7.24
C GLU A 800 37.53 -1.68 5.84
N GLN A 801 38.43 -2.63 5.68
CA GLN A 801 38.55 -3.40 4.46
C GLN A 801 37.38 -4.35 4.39
N GLN A 802 36.38 -3.99 3.61
CA GLN A 802 35.19 -4.83 3.44
C GLN A 802 35.34 -5.77 2.27
N PHE A 803 34.82 -6.97 2.41
CA PHE A 803 34.70 -7.93 1.31
C PHE A 803 33.24 -8.30 1.10
N SER A 804 32.91 -8.75 -0.08
CA SER A 804 31.55 -9.21 -0.37
C SER A 804 31.58 -10.64 -0.92
N LEU A 805 30.57 -11.44 -0.53
CA LEU A 805 30.40 -12.84 -0.87
C LEU A 805 29.08 -13.02 -1.66
N PHE A 806 29.18 -13.68 -2.83
CA PHE A 806 28.00 -13.96 -3.65
C PHE A 806 28.18 -15.21 -4.53
N PRO A 807 27.13 -15.95 -4.85
CA PRO A 807 25.80 -15.84 -4.27
C PRO A 807 25.80 -16.30 -2.81
N ASN A 808 24.87 -15.82 -2.02
CA ASN A 808 24.62 -16.30 -0.67
C ASN A 808 23.09 -16.31 -0.45
N PRO A 809 22.45 -17.49 -0.36
CA PRO A 809 23.02 -18.85 -0.32
C PRO A 809 23.81 -19.30 -1.56
N THR A 810 24.70 -20.24 -1.39
CA THR A 810 25.54 -20.81 -2.46
C THR A 810 25.50 -22.34 -2.49
N ASN A 811 25.57 -22.93 -3.69
CA ASN A 811 25.73 -24.39 -3.81
C ASN A 811 27.20 -24.82 -3.61
N ASP A 812 28.04 -24.60 -4.63
CA ASP A 812 29.42 -25.13 -4.62
C ASP A 812 30.46 -24.03 -4.80
N ILE A 813 30.17 -22.94 -5.48
CA ILE A 813 31.14 -21.89 -5.79
C ILE A 813 30.73 -20.57 -5.16
N LEU A 814 31.60 -20.01 -4.33
CA LEU A 814 31.44 -18.70 -3.71
C LEU A 814 32.40 -17.70 -4.35
N PHE A 815 31.89 -16.61 -4.86
CA PHE A 815 32.71 -15.50 -5.34
C PHE A 815 33.06 -14.57 -4.19
N ILE A 816 34.33 -14.16 -4.11
CA ILE A 816 34.83 -13.26 -3.09
C ILE A 816 35.37 -12.01 -3.75
N ARG A 817 34.79 -10.89 -3.44
CA ARG A 817 35.24 -9.59 -3.89
C ARG A 817 35.88 -8.85 -2.72
N LEU A 818 37.20 -8.59 -2.87
CA LEU A 818 37.99 -7.87 -1.88
C LEU A 818 37.97 -6.37 -2.17
N ASN A 819 37.31 -5.59 -1.30
CA ASN A 819 37.26 -4.14 -1.43
C ASN A 819 38.28 -3.52 -0.47
N GLY A 820 39.15 -2.64 -0.98
CA GLY A 820 40.17 -1.95 -0.15
C GLY A 820 41.42 -2.77 0.21
N PHE A 821 41.56 -4.01 -0.27
CA PHE A 821 42.80 -4.79 -0.09
C PHE A 821 43.83 -4.46 -1.19
N HIS A 822 45.06 -4.23 -0.80
CA HIS A 822 46.15 -4.04 -1.75
C HIS A 822 46.74 -5.39 -2.18
N LYS A 823 47.25 -5.48 -3.41
CA LYS A 823 47.88 -6.71 -3.95
C LYS A 823 49.08 -7.21 -3.13
N SER A 824 49.63 -6.36 -2.24
CA SER A 824 50.74 -6.69 -1.34
C SER A 824 50.29 -7.26 -0.01
N ASP A 825 48.98 -7.27 0.29
CA ASP A 825 48.48 -7.70 1.58
C ASP A 825 48.41 -9.25 1.63
N THR A 826 48.94 -9.80 2.70
CA THR A 826 48.83 -11.22 2.98
C THR A 826 47.48 -11.48 3.64
N VAL A 827 46.53 -11.97 2.87
CA VAL A 827 45.18 -12.26 3.34
C VAL A 827 45.06 -13.72 3.71
N ARG A 828 44.57 -14.01 4.92
CA ARG A 828 44.19 -15.36 5.34
C ARG A 828 42.69 -15.48 5.31
N LEU A 829 42.18 -16.54 4.67
CA LEU A 829 40.75 -16.87 4.64
C LEU A 829 40.52 -18.10 5.51
N THR A 830 39.63 -17.99 6.48
CA THR A 830 39.23 -19.09 7.35
C THR A 830 37.71 -19.25 7.29
N ILE A 831 37.19 -20.47 7.16
CA ILE A 831 35.75 -20.77 7.28
C ILE A 831 35.52 -21.58 8.53
N LEU A 832 34.56 -21.12 9.35
CA LEU A 832 34.16 -21.78 10.58
C LEU A 832 32.71 -22.30 10.44
N SER A 833 32.44 -23.48 10.95
CA SER A 833 31.08 -23.93 11.25
C SER A 833 30.48 -23.18 12.44
N MET A 834 29.18 -23.32 12.68
CA MET A 834 28.48 -22.59 13.76
C MET A 834 28.98 -22.99 15.18
N ASP A 835 29.60 -24.13 15.33
CA ASP A 835 30.23 -24.57 16.59
C ASP A 835 31.70 -24.08 16.75
N GLY A 836 32.16 -23.22 15.82
CA GLY A 836 33.49 -22.65 15.83
C GLY A 836 34.61 -23.56 15.26
N THR A 837 34.28 -24.73 14.71
CA THR A 837 35.27 -25.63 14.09
C THR A 837 35.74 -25.06 12.76
N VAL A 838 37.07 -25.02 12.55
CA VAL A 838 37.65 -24.62 11.27
C VAL A 838 37.41 -25.70 10.23
N VAL A 839 36.62 -25.38 9.19
CA VAL A 839 36.33 -26.30 8.09
C VAL A 839 37.18 -26.04 6.84
N LEU A 840 37.71 -24.82 6.72
CA LEU A 840 38.64 -24.45 5.66
C LEU A 840 39.55 -23.31 6.17
N ASP A 841 40.85 -23.39 5.85
CA ASP A 841 41.83 -22.35 6.15
C ASP A 841 42.83 -22.22 5.01
N LYS A 842 42.94 -21.02 4.44
CA LYS A 842 43.85 -20.71 3.33
C LYS A 842 44.71 -19.50 3.70
N GLU A 843 46.01 -19.66 3.75
CA GLU A 843 46.99 -18.57 3.88
C GLU A 843 47.31 -17.97 2.50
N ASN A 844 47.60 -16.67 2.45
CA ASN A 844 47.90 -15.94 1.20
C ASN A 844 46.80 -16.04 0.15
N PHE A 845 45.54 -15.92 0.61
CA PHE A 845 44.38 -15.98 -0.28
C PHE A 845 44.33 -14.76 -1.23
N GLN A 846 44.38 -15.04 -2.54
CA GLN A 846 44.23 -13.99 -3.59
C GLN A 846 43.25 -14.40 -4.70
N GLU A 847 42.54 -15.49 -4.51
CA GLU A 847 41.55 -15.98 -5.45
C GLU A 847 40.26 -15.16 -5.38
N SER A 848 39.57 -15.02 -6.49
CA SER A 848 38.23 -14.37 -6.53
C SER A 848 37.09 -15.37 -6.37
N THR A 849 37.38 -16.68 -6.31
CA THR A 849 36.43 -17.76 -6.19
C THR A 849 36.87 -18.81 -5.20
N LEU A 850 35.94 -19.40 -4.49
CA LEU A 850 36.18 -20.45 -3.53
C LEU A 850 35.25 -21.63 -3.81
N ASP A 851 35.83 -22.81 -3.96
CA ASP A 851 35.09 -24.06 -4.12
C ASP A 851 34.72 -24.62 -2.74
N LEU A 852 33.43 -24.72 -2.47
CA LEU A 852 32.86 -25.25 -1.25
C LEU A 852 32.25 -26.64 -1.41
N SER A 853 32.45 -27.30 -2.55
CA SER A 853 31.87 -28.64 -2.85
C SER A 853 32.21 -29.72 -1.82
N SER A 854 33.32 -29.54 -1.11
CA SER A 854 33.79 -30.46 -0.05
C SER A 854 33.22 -30.15 1.34
N ILE A 855 32.48 -29.05 1.50
CA ILE A 855 31.90 -28.63 2.78
C ILE A 855 30.42 -29.07 2.81
N ALA A 856 29.94 -29.58 3.94
CA ALA A 856 28.54 -29.99 4.06
C ALA A 856 27.56 -28.81 3.94
N SER A 857 26.27 -29.06 3.60
CA SER A 857 25.25 -28.03 3.65
C SER A 857 25.11 -27.50 5.08
N GLY A 858 24.97 -26.17 5.22
CA GLY A 858 24.89 -25.52 6.52
C GLY A 858 25.25 -24.03 6.51
N VAL A 859 25.23 -23.43 7.68
CA VAL A 859 25.61 -22.02 7.90
C VAL A 859 27.07 -21.95 8.38
N TYR A 860 27.85 -21.05 7.79
CA TYR A 860 29.28 -20.91 8.07
C TYR A 860 29.64 -19.42 8.20
N SER A 861 30.71 -19.17 8.97
CA SER A 861 31.33 -17.84 9.05
C SER A 861 32.61 -17.81 8.22
N VAL A 862 32.69 -16.92 7.24
CA VAL A 862 33.91 -16.67 6.44
C VAL A 862 34.64 -15.49 7.05
N ILE A 863 35.90 -15.72 7.43
CA ILE A 863 36.77 -14.72 8.05
C ILE A 863 37.90 -14.43 7.09
N LEU A 864 38.11 -13.17 6.79
CA LEU A 864 39.29 -12.67 6.12
C LEU A 864 40.13 -11.85 7.11
N SER A 865 41.41 -12.20 7.24
CA SER A 865 42.31 -11.51 8.14
C SER A 865 43.64 -11.14 7.47
N THR A 866 44.17 -10.00 7.82
CA THR A 866 45.53 -9.54 7.50
C THR A 866 46.32 -9.28 8.78
N THR A 867 47.54 -8.78 8.70
CA THR A 867 48.38 -8.46 9.88
C THR A 867 47.83 -7.36 10.79
N GLY A 868 46.65 -6.78 10.52
CA GLY A 868 46.08 -5.71 11.34
C GLY A 868 44.56 -5.52 11.22
N THR A 869 43.89 -6.37 10.42
CA THR A 869 42.45 -6.26 10.24
C THR A 869 41.80 -7.65 10.15
N ARG A 870 40.55 -7.76 10.61
CA ARG A 870 39.73 -8.97 10.53
C ARG A 870 38.35 -8.59 10.16
N SER A 871 37.78 -9.20 9.10
CA SER A 871 36.40 -9.02 8.66
C SER A 871 35.69 -10.36 8.60
N ILE A 872 34.41 -10.42 8.98
CA ILE A 872 33.63 -11.66 9.08
C ILE A 872 32.33 -11.50 8.33
N GLN A 873 31.93 -12.50 7.54
CA GLN A 873 30.61 -12.57 6.91
C GLN A 873 30.05 -13.99 7.03
N LYS A 874 28.71 -14.10 7.13
CA LYS A 874 28.02 -15.40 7.15
C LYS A 874 27.66 -15.85 5.75
N ILE A 875 27.76 -17.15 5.49
CA ILE A 875 27.29 -17.79 4.27
C ILE A 875 26.38 -18.97 4.59
N ILE A 876 25.45 -19.25 3.70
CA ILE A 876 24.63 -20.46 3.72
C ILE A 876 25.04 -21.31 2.52
N ARG A 877 25.48 -22.54 2.77
CA ARG A 877 25.71 -23.55 1.75
C ARG A 877 24.52 -24.49 1.68
N LEU A 878 23.86 -24.54 0.50
CA LEU A 878 22.69 -25.37 0.22
C LEU A 878 23.07 -26.85 0.02
#